data_e3bc42f8ea0e7b81133677fc5d7578c3
#
_entry.id   e3bc42f8ea0e7b81133677fc5d7578c3
#
_cell.length_a   1.000
_cell.length_b   1.000
_cell.length_c   1.000
_cell.angle_alpha   90.00
_cell.angle_beta   90.00
_cell.angle_gamma   90.00
#
_symmetry.space_group_name_H-M   'P 1'
#
loop_
_entity.id
_entity.type
_entity.pdbx_description
1 polymer ?
#
loop_
_entity_poly.entity_id
_entity_poly.type
_entity_poly.pdbx_seq_one_letter_code
_entity_poly.pdbx_strand_id
1 'polypeptide(L)'
;MKKLFYTFMSVIALCEFVPTSAFAQKQYDLETAQPDTTKQNYHLIDGVEISTVRKLVSNNAVSSQLNNKTIERSLGQSLGTMLERVSGVSSIQTGGTVSKPVIHGMYGNRILLVNNGARLTGQQWGADHAPEVDKNSSTKIEVVKGAEAVRYGSDALGGIVVMEQDMLPYNQKHTHGRLLSMYGSNGYRYQFVGHAEGSMPFLPSLAWRIQATYANSGDQRAAHYLLNNTGTREFDFSTALGYQHKNFRAEGYLSRYDLKLGVLYNAQMGDADLLAERIKIGRPVDITPYTRHIDYPFQHIVHTNATLKLYYNTEKYGDFYWLASFQKDDREENRIRRMNLSYIPAVSMHLKTLQNYLRWRKYYGDWQTEVGTQVVNSNHSNQRGTGVVPIIPNHTENQIGAYALQKYQNNRLGAELGVRFDWQDTKAAGYDWTGDYYGGHRTFSNFTYSLGAHYHATDKLTLTTNFGLAWRAPHVFELYSNGNELGTGRFVRGDSTMCSENSYKWVVSTEYRSTVLDARLDAYLQWVKHYIYDRPMKGEYVTVISGTYPLFQYMQTDVFIRGIDFDLRLRPLSAIEYHIVSSMIWANETRTHNYLPYIPSFRINHSLTYTPHLSGKAFAPWIEVKHRFVARQTRFNAASDLIAYAPASYSLFGLEAGTEWRIDTHNTLSLFVSADNIFNKEYKEYTNRARYYAHDLGRDIRLTIGWKF
;
A
#
# COMPACT_ATOMS: atom_id res chain seq x y z
N MET A 1 -28.43 15.86 8.45
CA MET A 1 -28.49 14.38 8.50
C MET A 1 -29.86 13.81 8.14
N LYS A 2 -31.01 14.26 8.71
CA LYS A 2 -32.33 13.74 8.33
C LYS A 2 -32.69 13.90 6.83
N LYS A 3 -32.39 15.04 6.21
CA LYS A 3 -32.66 15.26 4.76
C LYS A 3 -31.82 14.35 3.83
N LEU A 4 -30.57 14.01 4.21
CA LEU A 4 -29.73 13.10 3.41
C LEU A 4 -30.21 11.65 3.48
N PHE A 5 -30.75 11.23 4.62
CA PHE A 5 -31.30 9.89 4.84
C PHE A 5 -32.55 9.63 3.99
N TYR A 6 -33.46 10.63 3.89
CA TYR A 6 -34.65 10.51 3.07
C TYR A 6 -34.37 10.53 1.56
N THR A 7 -33.37 11.28 1.11
CA THR A 7 -32.95 11.28 -0.31
C THR A 7 -32.32 9.95 -0.71
N PHE A 8 -31.62 9.25 0.22
CA PHE A 8 -31.01 7.96 -0.04
C PHE A 8 -32.06 6.83 -0.09
N MET A 9 -33.08 6.86 0.75
CA MET A 9 -34.20 5.91 0.70
C MET A 9 -35.03 6.08 -0.57
N SER A 10 -35.18 7.30 -1.11
CA SER A 10 -35.90 7.55 -2.36
C SER A 10 -35.21 6.98 -3.60
N VAL A 11 -33.87 6.86 -3.59
CA VAL A 11 -33.11 6.22 -4.70
C VAL A 11 -33.28 4.71 -4.69
N ILE A 12 -33.42 4.08 -3.51
CA ILE A 12 -33.67 2.64 -3.41
C ILE A 12 -35.12 2.29 -3.84
N ALA A 13 -36.09 3.17 -3.57
CA ALA A 13 -37.49 2.97 -3.99
C ALA A 13 -37.71 3.13 -5.50
N LEU A 14 -36.84 3.84 -6.21
CA LEU A 14 -36.91 4.01 -7.68
C LEU A 14 -36.40 2.78 -8.47
N CYS A 15 -35.73 1.84 -7.84
CA CYS A 15 -35.28 0.58 -8.49
C CYS A 15 -36.35 -0.53 -8.53
N GLU A 16 -37.51 -0.35 -7.92
CA GLU A 16 -38.58 -1.40 -7.90
C GLU A 16 -39.56 -1.32 -9.08
N PHE A 17 -39.49 -0.33 -9.97
CA PHE A 17 -40.37 -0.20 -11.12
C PHE A 17 -39.67 -0.47 -12.47
N VAL A 18 -39.32 -1.73 -12.71
CA VAL A 18 -39.06 -2.23 -14.07
C VAL A 18 -39.93 -3.46 -14.27
N PRO A 19 -40.82 -3.50 -15.28
CA PRO A 19 -41.75 -4.60 -15.46
C PRO A 19 -41.02 -5.88 -15.89
N THR A 20 -41.23 -6.94 -15.15
CA THR A 20 -40.79 -8.29 -15.46
C THR A 20 -41.51 -8.82 -16.69
N SER A 21 -40.84 -8.91 -17.82
CA SER A 21 -41.23 -9.79 -18.92
C SER A 21 -40.47 -11.12 -18.82
N ALA A 22 -41.23 -12.19 -18.85
CA ALA A 22 -40.86 -13.56 -18.64
C ALA A 22 -39.73 -14.07 -19.56
N PHE A 23 -38.72 -14.70 -18.98
CA PHE A 23 -37.96 -15.75 -19.65
C PHE A 23 -37.85 -17.01 -18.77
N ALA A 24 -38.04 -18.12 -19.41
CA ALA A 24 -38.28 -19.43 -18.86
C ALA A 24 -37.19 -19.96 -17.92
N GLN A 25 -37.68 -20.50 -16.78
CA GLN A 25 -36.96 -21.39 -15.87
C GLN A 25 -36.52 -22.67 -16.59
N LYS A 26 -35.22 -22.95 -16.53
CA LYS A 26 -34.69 -24.31 -16.64
C LYS A 26 -34.09 -24.69 -15.29
N GLN A 27 -34.78 -25.60 -14.64
CA GLN A 27 -34.37 -26.24 -13.40
C GLN A 27 -33.15 -27.12 -13.67
N TYR A 28 -32.05 -26.92 -12.90
CA TYR A 28 -30.95 -27.88 -12.82
C TYR A 28 -30.90 -28.43 -11.40
N ASP A 29 -30.97 -29.75 -11.35
CA ASP A 29 -30.87 -30.54 -10.13
C ASP A 29 -29.45 -30.38 -9.54
N LEU A 30 -29.39 -30.09 -8.25
CA LEU A 30 -28.18 -30.07 -7.44
C LEU A 30 -27.88 -31.50 -7.00
N GLU A 31 -27.02 -32.19 -7.73
CA GLU A 31 -26.30 -33.35 -7.20
C GLU A 31 -25.11 -32.90 -6.38
N THR A 32 -24.99 -33.44 -5.19
CA THR A 32 -23.94 -33.25 -4.22
C THR A 32 -22.59 -33.74 -4.76
N ALA A 33 -21.72 -32.84 -5.22
CA ALA A 33 -20.32 -33.15 -5.55
C ALA A 33 -19.40 -32.58 -4.50
N GLN A 34 -18.58 -33.44 -3.91
CA GLN A 34 -17.41 -33.06 -3.10
C GLN A 34 -16.44 -32.23 -3.95
N PRO A 35 -15.76 -31.22 -3.40
CA PRO A 35 -14.86 -30.39 -4.19
C PRO A 35 -13.59 -31.16 -4.57
N ASP A 36 -13.48 -31.51 -5.84
CA ASP A 36 -12.26 -31.99 -6.46
C ASP A 36 -11.29 -30.82 -6.62
N THR A 37 -10.13 -30.90 -5.95
CA THR A 37 -9.13 -29.84 -5.86
C THR A 37 -8.19 -29.74 -7.07
N THR A 38 -8.46 -30.42 -8.17
CA THR A 38 -7.48 -30.63 -9.26
C THR A 38 -7.83 -30.03 -10.62
N LYS A 39 -8.96 -29.34 -10.81
CA LYS A 39 -9.27 -28.71 -12.10
C LYS A 39 -9.83 -27.31 -11.94
N GLN A 40 -8.98 -26.31 -12.09
CA GLN A 40 -9.42 -24.97 -12.46
C GLN A 40 -9.79 -24.96 -13.95
N ASN A 41 -11.04 -25.27 -14.27
CA ASN A 41 -11.58 -25.01 -15.59
C ASN A 41 -11.95 -23.54 -15.68
N TYR A 42 -11.15 -22.76 -16.40
CA TYR A 42 -11.54 -21.42 -16.83
C TYR A 42 -12.59 -21.57 -17.94
N HIS A 43 -13.84 -21.45 -17.59
CA HIS A 43 -14.89 -21.19 -18.58
C HIS A 43 -14.90 -19.68 -18.85
N LEU A 44 -14.32 -19.27 -19.96
CA LEU A 44 -14.57 -17.96 -20.57
C LEU A 44 -16.03 -17.95 -21.04
N ILE A 45 -16.93 -17.48 -20.18
CA ILE A 45 -18.24 -17.01 -20.63
C ILE A 45 -18.02 -15.57 -21.04
N ASP A 46 -18.35 -15.24 -22.29
CA ASP A 46 -18.17 -13.93 -22.89
C ASP A 46 -18.59 -12.80 -21.94
N GLY A 47 -17.61 -12.02 -21.50
CA GLY A 47 -17.81 -10.67 -20.96
C GLY A 47 -18.06 -10.55 -19.45
N VAL A 48 -18.19 -11.61 -18.66
CA VAL A 48 -18.30 -11.50 -17.19
C VAL A 48 -17.28 -12.40 -16.51
N GLU A 49 -16.18 -11.81 -16.07
CA GLU A 49 -15.22 -12.46 -15.20
C GLU A 49 -15.84 -12.55 -13.78
N ILE A 50 -16.67 -13.55 -13.52
CA ILE A 50 -17.05 -13.93 -12.15
C ILE A 50 -15.87 -14.70 -11.59
N SER A 51 -14.82 -14.00 -11.19
CA SER A 51 -13.80 -14.61 -10.36
C SER A 51 -14.37 -14.74 -8.95
N THR A 52 -14.67 -15.95 -8.52
CA THR A 52 -14.74 -16.29 -7.09
C THR A 52 -13.33 -16.14 -6.52
N VAL A 53 -12.89 -14.90 -6.37
CA VAL A 53 -11.57 -14.60 -5.87
C VAL A 53 -11.53 -14.98 -4.41
N ARG A 54 -10.82 -16.06 -4.11
CA ARG A 54 -10.55 -16.45 -2.71
C ARG A 54 -9.84 -15.30 -2.02
N LYS A 55 -10.48 -14.66 -1.04
CA LYS A 55 -9.86 -13.62 -0.23
C LYS A 55 -8.60 -14.17 0.45
N LEU A 56 -7.53 -13.40 0.43
CA LEU A 56 -6.28 -13.73 1.14
C LEU A 56 -6.47 -13.66 2.65
N VAL A 57 -7.41 -12.82 3.10
CA VAL A 57 -7.79 -12.64 4.50
C VAL A 57 -9.18 -13.23 4.80
N SER A 58 -9.62 -13.09 6.04
CA SER A 58 -10.92 -13.59 6.48
C SER A 58 -12.09 -13.01 5.66
N ASN A 59 -13.11 -13.81 5.40
CA ASN A 59 -14.37 -13.34 4.82
C ASN A 59 -15.09 -12.33 5.72
N ASN A 60 -14.79 -12.31 7.03
CA ASN A 60 -15.31 -11.35 8.00
C ASN A 60 -14.56 -10.01 7.98
N ALA A 61 -13.47 -9.90 7.21
CA ALA A 61 -12.71 -8.67 7.03
C ALA A 61 -13.35 -7.75 5.98
N VAL A 62 -13.34 -6.46 6.26
CA VAL A 62 -13.65 -5.43 5.26
C VAL A 62 -12.41 -5.18 4.43
N SER A 63 -12.33 -5.78 3.24
CA SER A 63 -11.15 -5.74 2.37
C SER A 63 -11.52 -5.54 0.91
N SER A 64 -10.54 -5.09 0.12
CA SER A 64 -10.63 -4.96 -1.34
C SER A 64 -9.39 -5.56 -1.99
N GLN A 65 -9.55 -6.23 -3.11
CA GLN A 65 -8.47 -6.92 -3.81
C GLN A 65 -8.19 -6.31 -5.18
N LEU A 66 -6.91 -6.17 -5.50
CA LEU A 66 -6.40 -5.86 -6.82
C LEU A 66 -5.82 -7.14 -7.44
N ASN A 67 -6.26 -7.46 -8.64
CA ASN A 67 -5.81 -8.62 -9.39
C ASN A 67 -4.57 -8.33 -10.24
N ASN A 68 -3.99 -9.37 -10.82
CA ASN A 68 -2.81 -9.29 -11.67
C ASN A 68 -2.98 -8.31 -12.85
N LYS A 69 -4.15 -8.28 -13.50
CA LYS A 69 -4.43 -7.37 -14.62
C LYS A 69 -4.35 -5.89 -14.20
N THR A 70 -4.83 -5.56 -13.00
CA THR A 70 -4.71 -4.22 -12.43
C THR A 70 -3.25 -3.87 -12.13
N ILE A 71 -2.46 -4.82 -11.64
CA ILE A 71 -1.02 -4.62 -11.39
C ILE A 71 -0.29 -4.35 -12.70
N GLU A 72 -0.52 -5.16 -13.75
CA GLU A 72 0.05 -4.99 -15.09
C GLU A 72 -0.30 -3.63 -15.71
N ARG A 73 -1.56 -3.18 -15.60
CA ARG A 73 -2.00 -1.86 -16.09
C ARG A 73 -1.40 -0.69 -15.31
N SER A 74 -0.88 -0.95 -14.11
CA SER A 74 -0.28 0.06 -13.23
C SER A 74 1.25 0.16 -13.37
N LEU A 75 1.85 -0.38 -14.45
CA LEU A 75 3.28 -0.19 -14.71
C LEU A 75 3.64 1.30 -14.76
N GLY A 76 4.80 1.64 -14.22
CA GLY A 76 5.25 3.02 -14.06
C GLY A 76 4.66 3.78 -12.88
N GLN A 77 3.62 3.26 -12.21
CA GLN A 77 3.06 3.86 -10.99
C GLN A 77 3.71 3.27 -9.74
N SER A 78 3.80 4.04 -8.66
CA SER A 78 4.22 3.54 -7.35
C SER A 78 3.15 2.63 -6.72
N LEU A 79 3.52 1.85 -5.69
CA LEU A 79 2.56 1.05 -4.92
C LEU A 79 1.45 1.93 -4.33
N GLY A 80 1.80 3.07 -3.70
CA GLY A 80 0.82 3.98 -3.10
C GLY A 80 -0.20 4.51 -4.12
N THR A 81 0.27 4.96 -5.30
CA THR A 81 -0.59 5.45 -6.38
C THR A 81 -1.49 4.35 -6.96
N MET A 82 -0.97 3.15 -7.13
CA MET A 82 -1.78 2.01 -7.60
C MET A 82 -2.92 1.67 -6.64
N LEU A 83 -2.64 1.70 -5.33
CA LEU A 83 -3.63 1.39 -4.29
C LEU A 83 -4.75 2.43 -4.19
N GLU A 84 -4.61 3.64 -4.73
CA GLU A 84 -5.68 4.66 -4.79
C GLU A 84 -6.90 4.24 -5.64
N ARG A 85 -6.79 3.13 -6.38
CA ARG A 85 -7.93 2.49 -7.06
C ARG A 85 -8.92 1.84 -6.09
N VAL A 86 -8.52 1.64 -4.83
CA VAL A 86 -9.35 1.10 -3.74
C VAL A 86 -10.01 2.25 -2.99
N SER A 87 -11.31 2.16 -2.73
CA SER A 87 -12.04 3.13 -1.88
C SER A 87 -11.44 3.19 -0.47
N GLY A 88 -11.38 4.39 0.13
CA GLY A 88 -10.73 4.59 1.45
C GLY A 88 -9.21 4.62 1.43
N VAL A 89 -8.60 4.45 0.25
CA VAL A 89 -7.15 4.50 0.07
C VAL A 89 -6.74 5.74 -0.71
N SER A 90 -5.67 6.36 -0.27
CA SER A 90 -4.99 7.46 -0.95
C SER A 90 -3.49 7.30 -0.78
N SER A 91 -2.70 8.26 -1.18
CA SER A 91 -1.26 8.28 -0.93
C SER A 91 -0.81 9.57 -0.25
N ILE A 92 0.25 9.46 0.56
CA ILE A 92 1.06 10.61 0.97
C ILE A 92 2.32 10.58 0.13
N GLN A 93 2.68 11.72 -0.44
CA GLN A 93 3.81 11.83 -1.35
C GLN A 93 4.88 12.77 -0.80
N THR A 94 6.13 12.55 -1.19
CA THR A 94 7.23 13.49 -0.99
C THR A 94 7.92 13.67 -2.33
N GLY A 95 7.56 14.75 -3.01
CA GLY A 95 7.92 14.95 -4.42
C GLY A 95 7.25 13.92 -5.35
N GLY A 96 7.85 13.69 -6.52
CA GLY A 96 7.33 12.74 -7.51
C GLY A 96 7.84 11.31 -7.35
N THR A 97 8.79 11.06 -6.45
CA THR A 97 9.52 9.78 -6.36
C THR A 97 9.12 8.92 -5.16
N VAL A 98 8.67 9.51 -4.07
CA VAL A 98 8.28 8.80 -2.84
C VAL A 98 6.78 8.84 -2.66
N SER A 99 6.16 7.67 -2.47
CA SER A 99 4.72 7.54 -2.24
C SER A 99 4.44 6.41 -1.25
N LYS A 100 3.66 6.71 -0.21
CA LYS A 100 3.21 5.75 0.80
C LYS A 100 1.70 5.60 0.75
N PRO A 101 1.14 4.39 0.92
CA PRO A 101 -0.30 4.22 1.05
C PRO A 101 -0.82 4.91 2.30
N VAL A 102 -2.03 5.46 2.19
CA VAL A 102 -2.83 6.01 3.28
C VAL A 102 -4.16 5.27 3.30
N ILE A 103 -4.49 4.61 4.39
CA ILE A 103 -5.76 3.90 4.56
C ILE A 103 -6.54 4.59 5.68
N HIS A 104 -7.75 5.07 5.38
CA HIS A 104 -8.60 5.79 6.34
C HIS A 104 -7.89 6.94 7.06
N GLY A 105 -7.02 7.68 6.32
CA GLY A 105 -6.24 8.80 6.85
C GLY A 105 -4.98 8.43 7.63
N MET A 106 -4.70 7.14 7.80
CA MET A 106 -3.50 6.65 8.48
C MET A 106 -2.42 6.23 7.49
N TYR A 107 -1.15 6.45 7.82
CA TYR A 107 0.02 6.15 6.98
C TYR A 107 1.26 5.76 7.82
N GLY A 108 2.32 5.37 7.13
CA GLY A 108 3.62 5.03 7.73
C GLY A 108 3.52 3.80 8.63
N ASN A 109 4.05 3.88 9.84
CA ASN A 109 4.09 2.78 10.82
C ASN A 109 2.71 2.31 11.33
N ARG A 110 1.60 2.86 10.81
CA ARG A 110 0.22 2.42 11.12
C ARG A 110 -0.38 1.53 10.04
N ILE A 111 0.35 1.33 8.94
CA ILE A 111 -0.07 0.41 7.87
C ILE A 111 0.94 -0.72 7.80
N LEU A 112 0.44 -1.91 8.04
CA LEU A 112 1.25 -3.12 7.95
C LEU A 112 1.31 -3.58 6.49
N LEU A 113 2.52 -3.80 5.99
CA LEU A 113 2.76 -4.40 4.69
C LEU A 113 3.19 -5.85 4.89
N VAL A 114 2.55 -6.78 4.19
CA VAL A 114 2.90 -8.20 4.20
C VAL A 114 3.27 -8.61 2.78
N ASN A 115 4.48 -9.08 2.58
CA ASN A 115 4.97 -9.54 1.29
C ASN A 115 5.26 -11.04 1.35
N ASN A 116 4.54 -11.81 0.55
CA ASN A 116 4.69 -13.27 0.48
C ASN A 116 4.67 -13.94 1.87
N GLY A 117 3.73 -13.50 2.73
CA GLY A 117 3.52 -14.01 4.10
C GLY A 117 4.42 -13.39 5.16
N ALA A 118 5.55 -12.78 4.81
CA ALA A 118 6.42 -12.08 5.75
C ALA A 118 5.95 -10.63 5.97
N ARG A 119 5.90 -10.19 7.22
CA ARG A 119 5.71 -8.79 7.57
C ARG A 119 6.93 -8.00 7.11
N LEU A 120 6.71 -7.01 6.24
CA LEU A 120 7.78 -6.17 5.71
C LEU A 120 8.31 -5.25 6.81
N THR A 121 9.59 -5.35 7.09
CA THR A 121 10.32 -4.45 7.98
C THR A 121 11.39 -3.72 7.17
N GLY A 122 11.31 -2.40 7.12
CA GLY A 122 12.22 -1.56 6.34
C GLY A 122 12.35 -0.19 6.98
N GLN A 123 13.04 0.72 6.31
CA GLN A 123 13.31 2.09 6.79
C GLN A 123 12.16 3.06 6.49
N GLN A 124 10.89 2.61 6.58
CA GLN A 124 9.72 3.39 6.17
C GLN A 124 9.24 4.44 7.18
N TRP A 125 9.93 4.60 8.30
CA TRP A 125 9.58 5.52 9.38
C TRP A 125 9.63 7.00 8.97
N GLY A 126 10.56 7.38 8.08
CA GLY A 126 10.70 8.76 7.59
C GLY A 126 9.57 9.17 6.64
N ALA A 127 9.26 10.45 6.57
CA ALA A 127 8.23 10.97 5.66
C ALA A 127 8.64 10.85 4.18
N ASP A 128 9.93 10.80 3.91
CA ASP A 128 10.58 10.69 2.60
C ASP A 128 11.04 9.27 2.25
N HIS A 129 10.52 8.25 2.93
CA HIS A 129 10.86 6.84 2.72
C HIS A 129 9.65 6.05 2.23
N ALA A 130 9.70 5.49 1.01
CA ALA A 130 8.64 4.67 0.42
C ALA A 130 8.70 3.20 0.90
N PRO A 131 7.63 2.39 0.70
CA PRO A 131 7.69 0.94 0.83
C PRO A 131 8.73 0.32 -0.10
N GLU A 132 9.55 -0.58 0.43
CA GLU A 132 10.71 -1.18 -0.23
C GLU A 132 10.34 -2.57 -0.77
N VAL A 133 9.48 -2.58 -1.79
CA VAL A 133 8.96 -3.81 -2.38
C VAL A 133 8.59 -3.61 -3.85
N ASP A 134 8.94 -4.57 -4.69
CA ASP A 134 8.46 -4.62 -6.06
C ASP A 134 7.02 -5.15 -6.11
N LYS A 135 6.05 -4.28 -6.42
CA LYS A 135 4.65 -4.67 -6.60
C LYS A 135 4.43 -5.66 -7.74
N ASN A 136 5.33 -5.68 -8.75
CA ASN A 136 5.21 -6.55 -9.92
C ASN A 136 5.56 -8.01 -9.60
N SER A 137 6.18 -8.27 -8.44
CA SER A 137 6.41 -9.63 -7.94
C SER A 137 5.13 -10.30 -7.41
N SER A 138 4.05 -9.55 -7.22
CA SER A 138 2.78 -10.06 -6.69
C SER A 138 1.78 -10.32 -7.81
N THR A 139 0.92 -11.34 -7.63
CA THR A 139 -0.22 -11.60 -8.53
C THR A 139 -1.54 -11.08 -7.95
N LYS A 140 -1.57 -10.90 -6.63
CA LYS A 140 -2.73 -10.38 -5.87
C LYS A 140 -2.25 -9.43 -4.79
N ILE A 141 -2.96 -8.32 -4.66
CA ILE A 141 -2.75 -7.38 -3.55
C ILE A 141 -4.10 -7.12 -2.89
N GLU A 142 -4.19 -7.39 -1.60
CA GLU A 142 -5.39 -7.17 -0.82
C GLU A 142 -5.17 -6.05 0.20
N VAL A 143 -6.09 -5.09 0.24
CA VAL A 143 -6.11 -3.99 1.22
C VAL A 143 -7.20 -4.27 2.23
N VAL A 144 -6.80 -4.52 3.47
CA VAL A 144 -7.68 -4.75 4.61
C VAL A 144 -7.89 -3.44 5.35
N LYS A 145 -9.13 -3.02 5.47
CA LYS A 145 -9.53 -1.75 6.10
C LYS A 145 -10.14 -1.93 7.49
N GLY A 146 -10.45 -3.17 7.87
CA GLY A 146 -11.04 -3.53 9.15
C GLY A 146 -10.04 -3.72 10.28
N ALA A 147 -10.54 -4.13 11.46
CA ALA A 147 -9.75 -4.39 12.66
C ALA A 147 -9.24 -5.86 12.66
N GLU A 148 -8.31 -6.19 11.77
CA GLU A 148 -7.75 -7.54 11.58
C GLU A 148 -6.35 -7.72 12.24
N ALA A 149 -5.98 -6.84 13.16
CA ALA A 149 -4.65 -6.84 13.79
C ALA A 149 -4.31 -8.15 14.53
N VAL A 150 -5.30 -8.89 15.00
CA VAL A 150 -5.10 -10.10 15.83
C VAL A 150 -4.20 -11.13 15.11
N ARG A 151 -4.44 -11.41 13.83
CA ARG A 151 -3.63 -12.37 13.07
C ARG A 151 -2.25 -11.83 12.71
N TYR A 152 -2.17 -10.54 12.39
CA TYR A 152 -0.98 -9.94 11.77
C TYR A 152 -0.05 -9.26 12.77
N GLY A 153 -0.54 -8.93 13.98
CA GLY A 153 0.24 -8.32 15.04
C GLY A 153 0.06 -6.80 15.17
N SER A 154 0.99 -6.18 15.90
CA SER A 154 1.04 -4.72 16.09
C SER A 154 1.17 -3.96 14.76
N ASP A 155 0.96 -2.63 14.81
CA ASP A 155 1.13 -1.67 13.69
C ASP A 155 0.04 -1.69 12.60
N ALA A 156 -1.00 -2.52 12.73
CA ALA A 156 -2.12 -2.57 11.79
C ALA A 156 -3.29 -1.63 12.17
N LEU A 157 -2.99 -0.41 12.65
CA LEU A 157 -4.01 0.53 13.13
C LEU A 157 -4.86 1.11 11.98
N GLY A 158 -4.23 1.47 10.88
CA GLY A 158 -4.89 1.99 9.68
C GLY A 158 -5.47 0.87 8.84
N GLY A 159 -4.70 -0.18 8.65
CA GLY A 159 -5.02 -1.33 7.82
C GLY A 159 -3.81 -2.14 7.43
N ILE A 160 -4.03 -3.11 6.56
CA ILE A 160 -2.99 -4.05 6.12
C ILE A 160 -3.00 -4.11 4.60
N VAL A 161 -1.83 -4.13 3.98
CA VAL A 161 -1.65 -4.43 2.56
C VAL A 161 -0.97 -5.78 2.44
N VAL A 162 -1.67 -6.77 1.94
CA VAL A 162 -1.16 -8.13 1.75
C VAL A 162 -0.82 -8.33 0.28
N MET A 163 0.44 -8.57 -0.01
CA MET A 163 0.98 -8.82 -1.34
C MET A 163 1.37 -10.29 -1.43
N GLU A 164 0.69 -11.04 -2.28
CA GLU A 164 0.88 -12.49 -2.42
C GLU A 164 1.08 -12.88 -3.89
N GLN A 165 1.76 -14.01 -4.06
CA GLN A 165 1.87 -14.69 -5.33
C GLN A 165 0.87 -15.86 -5.38
N ASP A 166 0.46 -16.23 -6.57
CA ASP A 166 -0.27 -17.50 -6.76
C ASP A 166 0.60 -18.69 -6.34
N MET A 167 -0.04 -19.80 -6.03
CA MET A 167 0.67 -21.04 -5.71
C MET A 167 1.61 -21.42 -6.87
N LEU A 168 2.79 -21.95 -6.54
CA LEU A 168 3.73 -22.45 -7.55
C LEU A 168 3.05 -23.54 -8.41
N PRO A 169 3.40 -23.62 -9.71
CA PRO A 169 2.74 -24.53 -10.67
C PRO A 169 3.24 -25.98 -10.54
N TYR A 170 2.98 -26.60 -9.40
CA TYR A 170 3.33 -28.02 -9.17
C TYR A 170 2.61 -28.94 -10.17
N ASN A 171 3.30 -29.95 -10.64
CA ASN A 171 2.79 -30.97 -11.56
C ASN A 171 2.28 -30.44 -12.91
N GLN A 172 2.68 -29.25 -13.31
CA GLN A 172 2.37 -28.70 -14.63
C GLN A 172 3.46 -29.10 -15.65
N LYS A 173 3.04 -29.44 -16.88
CA LYS A 173 3.97 -29.90 -17.91
C LYS A 173 4.71 -28.77 -18.63
N HIS A 174 4.15 -27.59 -18.64
CA HIS A 174 4.66 -26.47 -19.44
C HIS A 174 5.14 -25.33 -18.53
N THR A 175 6.25 -24.74 -18.94
CA THR A 175 6.69 -23.45 -18.43
C THR A 175 5.83 -22.37 -19.05
N HIS A 176 5.40 -21.41 -18.25
CA HIS A 176 4.67 -20.24 -18.72
C HIS A 176 5.23 -18.98 -18.09
N GLY A 177 4.95 -17.87 -18.72
CA GLY A 177 5.49 -16.61 -18.25
C GLY A 177 4.94 -15.40 -18.98
N ARG A 178 5.51 -14.26 -18.65
CA ARG A 178 5.17 -12.98 -19.28
C ARG A 178 6.37 -12.06 -19.33
N LEU A 179 6.46 -11.29 -20.40
CA LEU A 179 7.40 -10.17 -20.55
C LEU A 179 6.57 -8.91 -20.79
N LEU A 180 6.85 -7.84 -20.02
CA LEU A 180 6.21 -6.56 -20.17
C LEU A 180 7.28 -5.49 -20.39
N SER A 181 7.05 -4.60 -21.37
CA SER A 181 7.90 -3.45 -21.65
C SER A 181 7.05 -2.19 -21.67
N MET A 182 7.42 -1.20 -20.88
CA MET A 182 6.69 0.07 -20.80
C MET A 182 7.62 1.24 -21.07
N TYR A 183 7.12 2.21 -21.83
CA TYR A 183 7.71 3.52 -22.00
C TYR A 183 6.74 4.61 -21.56
N GLY A 184 7.20 5.56 -20.74
CA GLY A 184 6.42 6.70 -20.23
C GLY A 184 7.05 8.03 -20.64
N SER A 185 6.21 9.01 -21.00
CA SER A 185 6.65 10.32 -21.48
C SER A 185 7.19 11.22 -20.38
N ASN A 186 6.67 11.12 -19.14
CA ASN A 186 7.13 11.92 -18.02
C ASN A 186 8.40 11.30 -17.42
N GLY A 187 9.50 12.05 -17.45
CA GLY A 187 10.83 11.54 -17.11
C GLY A 187 11.42 10.57 -18.14
N TYR A 188 10.75 10.39 -19.29
CA TYR A 188 11.10 9.39 -20.32
C TYR A 188 11.40 8.01 -19.70
N ARG A 189 10.54 7.59 -18.76
CA ARG A 189 10.68 6.35 -18.01
C ARG A 189 10.55 5.14 -18.94
N TYR A 190 11.42 4.17 -18.77
CA TYR A 190 11.22 2.82 -19.31
C TYR A 190 11.28 1.79 -18.19
N GLN A 191 10.49 0.72 -18.35
CA GLN A 191 10.39 -0.36 -17.39
C GLN A 191 10.21 -1.69 -18.10
N PHE A 192 10.95 -2.69 -17.66
CA PHE A 192 10.86 -4.07 -18.14
C PHE A 192 10.53 -4.97 -16.96
N VAL A 193 9.56 -5.88 -17.16
CA VAL A 193 9.18 -6.89 -16.18
C VAL A 193 9.17 -8.23 -16.86
N GLY A 194 9.97 -9.17 -16.37
CA GLY A 194 10.01 -10.55 -16.79
C GLY A 194 9.55 -11.47 -15.68
N HIS A 195 8.71 -12.45 -16.01
CA HIS A 195 8.23 -13.46 -15.09
C HIS A 195 8.15 -14.80 -15.81
N ALA A 196 8.67 -15.86 -15.20
CA ALA A 196 8.54 -17.21 -15.68
C ALA A 196 8.39 -18.20 -14.51
N GLU A 197 7.59 -19.23 -14.71
CA GLU A 197 7.37 -20.28 -13.72
C GLU A 197 7.05 -21.63 -14.36
N GLY A 198 7.30 -22.70 -13.65
CA GLY A 198 7.05 -24.06 -14.12
C GLY A 198 7.38 -25.11 -13.08
N SER A 199 7.13 -26.38 -13.40
CA SER A 199 7.65 -27.50 -12.61
C SER A 199 8.82 -28.16 -13.30
N MET A 200 9.68 -28.85 -12.53
CA MET A 200 10.82 -29.54 -13.08
C MET A 200 10.36 -30.82 -13.82
N PRO A 201 10.74 -31.03 -15.10
CA PRO A 201 10.25 -32.17 -15.87
C PRO A 201 10.60 -33.53 -15.25
N PHE A 202 11.77 -33.63 -14.58
CA PHE A 202 12.26 -34.87 -13.95
C PHE A 202 11.66 -35.07 -12.53
N LEU A 203 11.11 -34.04 -11.91
CA LEU A 203 10.47 -34.05 -10.59
C LEU A 203 9.30 -33.04 -10.55
N PRO A 204 8.12 -33.39 -11.08
CA PRO A 204 7.01 -32.46 -11.21
C PRO A 204 6.49 -31.88 -9.88
N SER A 205 6.77 -32.55 -8.78
CA SER A 205 6.50 -32.05 -7.42
C SER A 205 7.38 -30.86 -7.01
N LEU A 206 8.46 -30.58 -7.76
CA LEU A 206 9.35 -29.44 -7.57
C LEU A 206 9.01 -28.36 -8.59
N ALA A 207 8.56 -27.22 -8.11
CA ALA A 207 8.17 -26.08 -8.93
C ALA A 207 9.02 -24.85 -8.61
N TRP A 208 9.16 -23.98 -9.60
CA TRP A 208 10.00 -22.79 -9.52
C TRP A 208 9.29 -21.57 -10.12
N ARG A 209 9.71 -20.39 -9.69
CA ARG A 209 9.31 -19.09 -10.23
C ARG A 209 10.50 -18.14 -10.18
N ILE A 210 10.66 -17.35 -11.22
CA ILE A 210 11.61 -16.24 -11.29
C ILE A 210 10.89 -14.99 -11.78
N GLN A 211 11.27 -13.83 -11.27
CA GLN A 211 10.75 -12.55 -11.71
C GLN A 211 11.86 -11.51 -11.60
N ALA A 212 11.92 -10.58 -12.55
CA ALA A 212 12.80 -9.42 -12.50
C ALA A 212 12.09 -8.19 -13.02
N THR A 213 12.38 -7.03 -12.41
CA THR A 213 11.95 -5.71 -12.83
C THR A 213 13.16 -4.83 -13.00
N TYR A 214 13.25 -4.12 -14.12
CA TYR A 214 14.22 -3.05 -14.34
C TYR A 214 13.48 -1.78 -14.76
N ALA A 215 13.74 -0.65 -14.10
CA ALA A 215 13.17 0.63 -14.47
C ALA A 215 14.20 1.75 -14.36
N ASN A 216 14.09 2.73 -15.26
CA ASN A 216 14.91 3.93 -15.24
C ASN A 216 14.12 5.14 -15.73
N SER A 217 14.22 6.25 -15.02
CA SER A 217 13.66 7.53 -15.44
C SER A 217 14.65 8.66 -15.17
N GLY A 218 14.60 9.70 -15.99
CA GLY A 218 15.28 10.97 -15.70
C GLY A 218 14.36 11.92 -14.94
N ASP A 219 14.71 13.22 -15.00
CA ASP A 219 13.97 14.29 -14.35
C ASP A 219 12.49 14.27 -14.76
N GLN A 220 11.61 14.28 -13.78
CA GLN A 220 10.18 14.35 -13.98
C GLN A 220 9.74 15.81 -14.26
N ARG A 221 8.50 15.97 -14.69
CA ARG A 221 7.92 17.27 -15.01
C ARG A 221 6.61 17.49 -14.26
N ALA A 222 6.46 18.67 -13.66
CA ALA A 222 5.16 19.28 -13.42
C ALA A 222 4.55 19.75 -14.76
N ALA A 223 3.39 20.38 -14.75
CA ALA A 223 2.75 20.79 -15.99
C ALA A 223 3.62 21.72 -16.85
N HIS A 224 4.36 22.64 -16.26
CA HIS A 224 5.03 23.72 -16.98
C HIS A 224 6.55 23.79 -16.76
N TYR A 225 7.15 22.94 -15.89
CA TYR A 225 8.57 22.97 -15.59
C TYR A 225 9.12 21.60 -15.19
N LEU A 226 10.44 21.46 -15.23
CA LEU A 226 11.14 20.27 -14.77
C LEU A 226 11.22 20.25 -13.24
N LEU A 227 11.11 19.08 -12.69
CA LEU A 227 11.44 18.76 -11.30
C LEU A 227 12.83 18.14 -11.31
N ASN A 228 13.84 18.99 -11.18
CA ASN A 228 15.24 18.58 -11.32
C ASN A 228 15.67 17.61 -10.20
N ASN A 229 16.54 16.69 -10.57
CA ASN A 229 17.06 15.62 -9.72
C ASN A 229 15.95 14.72 -9.15
N THR A 230 14.99 14.34 -9.99
CA THR A 230 13.91 13.39 -9.64
C THR A 230 13.97 12.10 -10.46
N GLY A 231 15.14 11.82 -11.05
CA GLY A 231 15.41 10.57 -11.74
C GLY A 231 15.39 9.37 -10.79
N THR A 232 15.09 8.19 -11.33
CA THR A 232 15.10 6.92 -10.58
C THR A 232 15.78 5.82 -11.38
N ARG A 233 16.46 4.91 -10.70
CA ARG A 233 16.99 3.66 -11.24
C ARG A 233 16.65 2.53 -10.27
N GLU A 234 15.96 1.51 -10.77
CA GLU A 234 15.39 0.41 -10.01
C GLU A 234 15.77 -0.91 -10.68
N PHE A 235 16.24 -1.87 -9.88
CA PHE A 235 16.46 -3.24 -10.31
C PHE A 235 16.01 -4.19 -9.21
N ASP A 236 14.96 -4.96 -9.50
CA ASP A 236 14.38 -5.89 -8.55
C ASP A 236 14.43 -7.30 -9.10
N PHE A 237 14.59 -8.24 -8.20
CA PHE A 237 14.62 -9.66 -8.53
C PHE A 237 13.92 -10.47 -7.46
N SER A 238 13.16 -11.47 -7.86
CA SER A 238 12.61 -12.46 -6.95
C SER A 238 12.66 -13.87 -7.54
N THR A 239 12.83 -14.86 -6.66
CA THR A 239 12.78 -16.28 -7.03
C THR A 239 12.06 -17.05 -5.95
N ALA A 240 11.37 -18.11 -6.36
CA ALA A 240 10.76 -19.08 -5.47
C ALA A 240 11.06 -20.51 -5.95
N LEU A 241 11.28 -21.40 -5.01
CA LEU A 241 11.43 -22.83 -5.23
C LEU A 241 10.54 -23.55 -4.23
N GLY A 242 9.71 -24.46 -4.70
CA GLY A 242 8.79 -25.18 -3.84
C GLY A 242 8.74 -26.66 -4.14
N TYR A 243 8.57 -27.46 -3.10
CA TYR A 243 8.34 -28.90 -3.19
C TYR A 243 7.01 -29.25 -2.53
N GLN A 244 6.16 -30.00 -3.25
CA GLN A 244 4.87 -30.46 -2.74
C GLN A 244 4.74 -31.96 -2.93
N HIS A 245 4.51 -32.68 -1.83
CA HIS A 245 4.22 -34.10 -1.88
C HIS A 245 3.14 -34.46 -0.86
N LYS A 246 2.03 -35.04 -1.32
CA LYS A 246 0.88 -35.37 -0.48
C LYS A 246 0.46 -34.18 0.40
N ASN A 247 0.55 -34.33 1.69
CA ASN A 247 0.10 -33.38 2.71
C ASN A 247 1.20 -32.37 3.12
N PHE A 248 2.40 -32.48 2.56
CA PHE A 248 3.53 -31.62 2.89
C PHE A 248 3.87 -30.69 1.73
N ARG A 249 4.13 -29.42 2.04
CA ARG A 249 4.66 -28.43 1.10
C ARG A 249 5.70 -27.56 1.79
N ALA A 250 6.84 -27.39 1.11
CA ALA A 250 7.90 -26.48 1.50
C ALA A 250 8.15 -25.48 0.37
N GLU A 251 8.26 -24.19 0.68
CA GLU A 251 8.52 -23.12 -0.30
C GLU A 251 9.58 -22.18 0.23
N GLY A 252 10.67 -22.03 -0.51
CA GLY A 252 11.67 -20.98 -0.30
C GLY A 252 11.41 -19.82 -1.27
N TYR A 253 11.54 -18.59 -0.78
CA TYR A 253 11.42 -17.37 -1.56
C TYR A 253 12.56 -16.41 -1.21
N LEU A 254 13.13 -15.78 -2.23
CA LEU A 254 14.15 -14.75 -2.10
C LEU A 254 13.75 -13.57 -2.99
N SER A 255 13.80 -12.35 -2.46
CA SER A 255 13.65 -11.13 -3.24
C SER A 255 14.72 -10.10 -2.88
N ARG A 256 15.11 -9.31 -3.87
CA ARG A 256 15.95 -8.13 -3.72
C ARG A 256 15.26 -6.96 -4.43
N TYR A 257 15.12 -5.86 -3.71
CA TYR A 257 14.67 -4.57 -4.18
C TYR A 257 15.87 -3.61 -4.12
N ASP A 258 16.20 -2.96 -5.23
CA ASP A 258 17.35 -2.07 -5.34
C ASP A 258 16.94 -0.79 -6.08
N LEU A 259 16.78 0.30 -5.32
CA LEU A 259 16.32 1.58 -5.83
C LEU A 259 17.30 2.70 -5.49
N LYS A 260 17.76 3.41 -6.53
CA LYS A 260 18.38 4.73 -6.38
C LYS A 260 17.43 5.79 -6.90
N LEU A 261 17.17 6.82 -6.09
CA LEU A 261 16.29 7.93 -6.45
C LEU A 261 16.94 9.27 -6.11
N GLY A 262 16.78 10.24 -6.99
CA GLY A 262 17.16 11.63 -6.75
C GLY A 262 16.15 12.33 -5.84
N VAL A 263 16.63 13.27 -5.06
CA VAL A 263 15.82 14.14 -4.20
C VAL A 263 15.76 15.54 -4.81
N LEU A 264 14.57 16.10 -4.92
CA LEU A 264 14.33 17.40 -5.52
C LEU A 264 15.24 18.47 -4.90
N TYR A 265 16.03 19.18 -5.70
CA TYR A 265 16.98 20.20 -5.22
C TYR A 265 16.33 21.28 -4.33
N ASN A 266 15.09 21.61 -4.61
CA ASN A 266 14.38 22.66 -3.88
C ASN A 266 13.94 22.25 -2.47
N ALA A 267 14.08 20.97 -2.10
CA ALA A 267 13.93 20.51 -0.73
C ALA A 267 15.14 20.89 0.16
N GLN A 268 16.23 21.36 -0.42
CA GLN A 268 17.41 21.81 0.35
C GLN A 268 17.29 23.29 0.72
N MET A 269 17.36 23.59 2.01
CA MET A 269 17.19 24.93 2.57
C MET A 269 18.52 25.51 3.03
N GLY A 270 18.83 26.74 2.57
CA GLY A 270 20.03 27.47 2.99
C GLY A 270 19.85 28.14 4.34
N ASP A 271 18.82 29.00 4.45
CA ASP A 271 18.49 29.78 5.65
C ASP A 271 16.96 29.99 5.74
N ALA A 272 16.51 30.66 6.81
CA ALA A 272 15.08 30.88 7.08
C ALA A 272 14.43 31.81 6.05
N ASP A 273 15.14 32.82 5.56
CA ASP A 273 14.59 33.80 4.61
C ASP A 273 14.42 33.14 3.25
N LEU A 274 15.39 32.35 2.81
CA LEU A 274 15.31 31.56 1.58
C LEU A 274 14.16 30.53 1.65
N LEU A 275 13.95 29.91 2.81
CA LEU A 275 12.78 29.02 3.04
C LEU A 275 11.48 29.78 2.86
N ALA A 276 11.33 30.93 3.49
CA ALA A 276 10.11 31.73 3.41
C ALA A 276 9.84 32.19 1.96
N GLU A 277 10.88 32.61 1.25
CA GLU A 277 10.80 33.00 -0.16
C GLU A 277 10.38 31.83 -1.06
N ARG A 278 10.98 30.65 -0.90
CA ARG A 278 10.64 29.46 -1.66
C ARG A 278 9.20 29.01 -1.44
N ILE A 279 8.73 29.02 -0.17
CA ILE A 279 7.34 28.71 0.16
C ILE A 279 6.40 29.73 -0.50
N LYS A 280 6.74 31.03 -0.49
CA LYS A 280 5.96 32.09 -1.13
C LYS A 280 5.88 31.93 -2.64
N ILE A 281 6.99 31.56 -3.30
CA ILE A 281 7.04 31.27 -4.74
C ILE A 281 6.27 29.96 -5.05
N GLY A 282 6.42 28.95 -4.21
CA GLY A 282 5.72 27.68 -4.28
C GLY A 282 6.05 26.81 -5.48
N ARG A 283 7.17 27.08 -6.17
CA ARG A 283 7.74 26.31 -7.29
C ARG A 283 9.26 26.44 -7.32
N PRO A 284 9.96 25.55 -8.06
CA PRO A 284 11.41 25.66 -8.28
C PRO A 284 11.79 27.01 -8.91
N VAL A 285 12.85 27.63 -8.40
CA VAL A 285 13.41 28.89 -8.90
C VAL A 285 14.45 28.60 -9.96
N ASP A 286 15.36 27.66 -9.68
CA ASP A 286 16.43 27.26 -10.57
C ASP A 286 16.05 25.96 -11.28
N ILE A 287 15.84 26.05 -12.59
CA ILE A 287 15.50 24.92 -13.44
C ILE A 287 16.65 24.65 -14.38
N THR A 288 17.27 23.48 -14.24
CA THR A 288 18.35 23.01 -15.11
C THR A 288 17.79 22.17 -16.29
N PRO A 289 18.56 21.98 -17.38
CA PRO A 289 18.17 21.08 -18.45
C PRO A 289 17.88 19.66 -17.97
N TYR A 290 17.03 18.96 -18.70
CA TYR A 290 16.69 17.55 -18.44
C TYR A 290 17.94 16.67 -18.40
N THR A 291 18.00 15.78 -17.42
CA THR A 291 19.02 14.74 -17.34
C THR A 291 18.47 13.42 -16.81
N ARG A 292 19.15 12.31 -17.12
CA ARG A 292 18.96 11.01 -16.49
C ARG A 292 19.97 10.76 -15.36
N HIS A 293 20.95 11.61 -15.25
CA HIS A 293 21.93 11.51 -14.17
C HIS A 293 21.27 11.83 -12.83
N ILE A 294 21.43 10.95 -11.87
CA ILE A 294 20.99 11.17 -10.50
C ILE A 294 22.17 11.78 -9.75
N ASP A 295 22.06 13.06 -9.46
CA ASP A 295 23.07 13.83 -8.73
C ASP A 295 22.73 13.92 -7.24
N TYR A 296 23.55 14.58 -6.46
CA TYR A 296 23.26 14.87 -5.06
C TYR A 296 22.18 15.96 -4.94
N PRO A 297 21.22 15.82 -3.99
CA PRO A 297 21.04 14.71 -3.06
C PRO A 297 20.34 13.51 -3.69
N PHE A 298 20.63 12.31 -3.21
CA PHE A 298 19.95 11.08 -3.59
C PHE A 298 19.82 10.13 -2.41
N GLN A 299 18.89 9.17 -2.54
CA GLN A 299 18.76 8.00 -1.68
C GLN A 299 19.05 6.74 -2.49
N HIS A 300 19.73 5.78 -1.86
CA HIS A 300 19.96 4.44 -2.39
C HIS A 300 19.52 3.41 -1.36
N ILE A 301 18.62 2.52 -1.76
CA ILE A 301 17.95 1.55 -0.89
C ILE A 301 18.17 0.17 -1.49
N VAL A 302 18.58 -0.78 -0.64
CA VAL A 302 18.69 -2.19 -1.01
C VAL A 302 18.02 -3.03 0.06
N HIS A 303 16.85 -3.61 -0.27
CA HIS A 303 16.12 -4.49 0.64
C HIS A 303 16.16 -5.93 0.11
N THR A 304 16.65 -6.85 0.93
CA THR A 304 16.66 -8.29 0.64
C THR A 304 15.75 -9.00 1.62
N ASN A 305 14.84 -9.83 1.12
CA ASN A 305 13.93 -10.64 1.92
C ASN A 305 14.04 -12.11 1.50
N ALA A 306 14.35 -13.00 2.45
CA ALA A 306 14.37 -14.44 2.26
C ALA A 306 13.32 -15.07 3.18
N THR A 307 12.45 -15.94 2.65
CA THR A 307 11.44 -16.66 3.44
C THR A 307 11.49 -18.15 3.18
N LEU A 308 11.21 -18.93 4.21
CA LEU A 308 10.94 -20.36 4.15
C LEU A 308 9.56 -20.62 4.74
N LYS A 309 8.69 -21.28 3.98
CA LYS A 309 7.34 -21.65 4.40
C LYS A 309 7.22 -23.17 4.42
N LEU A 310 6.76 -23.72 5.52
CA LEU A 310 6.43 -25.15 5.63
C LEU A 310 4.93 -25.29 5.93
N TYR A 311 4.28 -26.16 5.18
CA TYR A 311 2.88 -26.52 5.35
C TYR A 311 2.76 -28.01 5.56
N TYR A 312 2.02 -28.41 6.58
CA TYR A 312 1.69 -29.79 6.83
C TYR A 312 0.22 -29.92 7.18
N ASN A 313 -0.53 -30.59 6.31
CA ASN A 313 -1.98 -30.77 6.48
C ASN A 313 -2.24 -32.20 6.97
N THR A 314 -3.09 -32.33 7.98
CA THR A 314 -3.58 -33.63 8.45
C THR A 314 -5.09 -33.55 8.64
N GLU A 315 -5.81 -34.56 8.19
CA GLU A 315 -7.28 -34.66 8.39
C GLU A 315 -7.63 -34.72 9.88
N LYS A 316 -6.84 -35.47 10.67
CA LYS A 316 -7.12 -35.71 12.10
C LYS A 316 -6.71 -34.55 12.99
N TYR A 317 -5.52 -33.92 12.76
CA TYR A 317 -4.95 -32.97 13.68
C TYR A 317 -5.00 -31.52 13.17
N GLY A 318 -5.41 -31.29 11.91
CA GLY A 318 -5.50 -29.97 11.28
C GLY A 318 -4.22 -29.58 10.55
N ASP A 319 -4.12 -28.30 10.23
CA ASP A 319 -3.09 -27.70 9.39
C ASP A 319 -2.03 -27.03 10.27
N PHE A 320 -0.77 -27.33 9.99
CA PHE A 320 0.39 -26.69 10.59
C PHE A 320 1.08 -25.83 9.53
N TYR A 321 1.42 -24.62 9.89
CA TYR A 321 2.15 -23.68 9.05
C TYR A 321 3.26 -23.03 9.85
N TRP A 322 4.47 -23.06 9.30
CA TRP A 322 5.61 -22.33 9.83
C TRP A 322 6.19 -21.45 8.73
N LEU A 323 6.50 -20.20 9.08
CA LEU A 323 7.22 -19.25 8.26
C LEU A 323 8.42 -18.74 9.04
N ALA A 324 9.60 -18.85 8.43
CA ALA A 324 10.79 -18.12 8.84
C ALA A 324 11.13 -17.08 7.78
N SER A 325 11.44 -15.84 8.18
CA SER A 325 11.85 -14.77 7.27
C SER A 325 13.08 -14.08 7.82
N PHE A 326 14.04 -13.84 6.94
CA PHE A 326 15.19 -12.96 7.20
C PHE A 326 15.13 -11.79 6.24
N GLN A 327 15.23 -10.56 6.76
CA GLN A 327 15.26 -9.34 5.98
C GLN A 327 16.51 -8.55 6.31
N LYS A 328 17.12 -7.97 5.27
CA LYS A 328 18.22 -7.04 5.37
C LYS A 328 17.89 -5.80 4.53
N ASP A 329 17.92 -4.65 5.16
CA ASP A 329 17.66 -3.36 4.55
C ASP A 329 18.87 -2.45 4.75
N ASP A 330 19.46 -2.01 3.66
CA ASP A 330 20.58 -1.08 3.62
C ASP A 330 20.08 0.22 2.96
N ARG A 331 20.26 1.36 3.64
CA ARG A 331 19.87 2.67 3.14
C ARG A 331 21.03 3.64 3.25
N GLU A 332 21.32 4.34 2.15
CA GLU A 332 22.26 5.43 2.07
C GLU A 332 21.57 6.69 1.57
N GLU A 333 21.87 7.83 2.20
CA GLU A 333 21.41 9.15 1.77
C GLU A 333 22.60 10.09 1.64
N ASN A 334 22.81 10.56 0.43
CA ASN A 334 23.88 11.51 0.11
C ASN A 334 23.29 12.90 -0.06
N ARG A 335 24.00 13.90 0.41
CA ARG A 335 23.66 15.32 0.25
C ARG A 335 24.81 16.11 -0.34
N ILE A 336 24.55 17.31 -0.83
CA ILE A 336 25.60 18.25 -1.23
C ILE A 336 26.41 18.62 0.00
N ARG A 337 27.73 18.44 -0.06
CA ARG A 337 28.67 18.74 1.03
C ARG A 337 29.85 19.57 0.49
N ARG A 338 30.35 20.46 1.34
CA ARG A 338 31.56 21.24 1.05
C ARG A 338 32.79 20.34 0.91
N MET A 339 33.85 20.83 0.32
CA MET A 339 35.15 20.15 0.13
C MET A 339 35.03 18.82 -0.65
N ASN A 340 34.12 18.75 -1.61
CA ASN A 340 33.89 17.55 -2.44
C ASN A 340 33.56 16.27 -1.63
N LEU A 341 32.99 16.40 -0.43
CA LEU A 341 32.63 15.27 0.43
C LEU A 341 31.22 14.69 0.17
N SER A 342 30.54 15.12 -0.91
CA SER A 342 29.19 14.68 -1.25
C SER A 342 29.08 13.17 -1.50
N TYR A 343 30.17 12.51 -1.87
CA TYR A 343 30.24 11.06 -2.07
C TYR A 343 30.15 10.26 -0.76
N ILE A 344 30.44 10.90 0.41
CA ILE A 344 30.28 10.26 1.71
C ILE A 344 28.80 10.39 2.11
N PRO A 345 28.07 9.28 2.36
CA PRO A 345 26.69 9.36 2.80
C PRO A 345 26.54 10.22 4.06
N ALA A 346 25.50 11.05 4.10
CA ALA A 346 25.09 11.76 5.31
C ALA A 346 24.35 10.83 6.27
N VAL A 347 23.63 9.86 5.72
CA VAL A 347 22.92 8.81 6.43
C VAL A 347 23.35 7.49 5.80
N SER A 348 23.73 6.50 6.61
CA SER A 348 23.96 5.12 6.20
C SER A 348 23.48 4.21 7.31
N MET A 349 22.44 3.44 7.03
CA MET A 349 21.69 2.64 8.00
C MET A 349 21.58 1.20 7.52
N HIS A 350 21.69 0.26 8.45
CA HIS A 350 21.54 -1.17 8.21
C HIS A 350 20.51 -1.71 9.18
N LEU A 351 19.43 -2.31 8.67
CA LEU A 351 18.43 -3.02 9.46
C LEU A 351 18.44 -4.49 9.10
N LYS A 352 18.54 -5.36 10.10
CA LYS A 352 18.41 -6.81 9.95
C LYS A 352 17.26 -7.29 10.81
N THR A 353 16.38 -8.09 10.25
CA THR A 353 15.21 -8.63 10.95
C THR A 353 15.07 -10.12 10.69
N LEU A 354 14.87 -10.87 11.78
CA LEU A 354 14.51 -12.28 11.77
C LEU A 354 13.09 -12.43 12.28
N GLN A 355 12.23 -13.10 11.54
CA GLN A 355 10.85 -13.37 11.94
C GLN A 355 10.58 -14.85 11.91
N ASN A 356 9.87 -15.33 12.93
CA ASN A 356 9.31 -16.67 12.97
C ASN A 356 7.82 -16.57 13.28
N TYR A 357 7.01 -17.26 12.50
CA TYR A 357 5.58 -17.34 12.67
C TYR A 357 5.14 -18.79 12.62
N LEU A 358 4.46 -19.27 13.64
CA LEU A 358 3.91 -20.61 13.73
C LEU A 358 2.40 -20.52 13.86
N ARG A 359 1.66 -21.32 13.10
CA ARG A 359 0.20 -21.37 13.14
C ARG A 359 -0.28 -22.81 13.07
N TRP A 360 -1.23 -23.14 13.95
CA TRP A 360 -2.07 -24.31 13.87
C TRP A 360 -3.50 -23.91 13.57
N ARG A 361 -4.18 -24.69 12.70
CA ARG A 361 -5.56 -24.46 12.32
C ARG A 361 -6.29 -25.78 12.16
N LYS A 362 -7.53 -25.85 12.68
CA LYS A 362 -8.37 -27.02 12.56
C LYS A 362 -9.82 -26.63 12.24
N TYR A 363 -10.44 -27.38 11.34
CA TYR A 363 -11.84 -27.29 10.97
C TYR A 363 -12.61 -28.42 11.62
N TYR A 364 -13.81 -28.14 12.12
CA TYR A 364 -14.75 -29.11 12.68
C TYR A 364 -16.17 -28.61 12.48
N GLY A 365 -16.88 -29.21 11.48
CA GLY A 365 -18.15 -28.71 11.00
C GLY A 365 -18.05 -27.26 10.53
N ASP A 366 -18.94 -26.42 10.99
CA ASP A 366 -19.00 -24.98 10.66
C ASP A 366 -17.98 -24.14 11.42
N TRP A 367 -17.19 -24.75 12.29
CA TRP A 367 -16.22 -24.06 13.13
C TRP A 367 -14.80 -24.22 12.64
N GLN A 368 -13.98 -23.18 12.86
CA GLN A 368 -12.55 -23.18 12.66
C GLN A 368 -11.86 -22.56 13.87
N THR A 369 -10.91 -23.28 14.45
CA THR A 369 -9.98 -22.74 15.46
C THR A 369 -8.64 -22.50 14.81
N GLU A 370 -8.02 -21.35 15.08
CA GLU A 370 -6.66 -21.01 14.66
C GLU A 370 -5.91 -20.45 15.87
N VAL A 371 -4.70 -20.96 16.12
CA VAL A 371 -3.79 -20.48 17.16
C VAL A 371 -2.44 -20.24 16.52
N GLY A 372 -1.79 -19.15 16.88
CA GLY A 372 -0.47 -18.87 16.34
C GLY A 372 0.40 -18.03 17.26
N THR A 373 1.69 -18.07 16.98
CA THR A 373 2.70 -17.26 17.67
C THR A 373 3.64 -16.63 16.67
N GLN A 374 4.18 -15.49 17.03
CA GLN A 374 5.11 -14.71 16.23
C GLN A 374 6.25 -14.20 17.09
N VAL A 375 7.47 -14.34 16.59
CA VAL A 375 8.68 -13.78 17.20
C VAL A 375 9.39 -12.94 16.14
N VAL A 376 9.72 -11.69 16.45
CA VAL A 376 10.45 -10.77 15.57
C VAL A 376 11.64 -10.21 16.34
N ASN A 377 12.82 -10.32 15.76
CA ASN A 377 14.06 -9.74 16.28
C ASN A 377 14.63 -8.81 15.23
N SER A 378 14.77 -7.54 15.55
CA SER A 378 15.33 -6.51 14.68
C SER A 378 16.58 -5.88 15.29
N ASN A 379 17.57 -5.61 14.43
CA ASN A 379 18.80 -4.92 14.81
C ASN A 379 19.08 -3.82 13.79
N HIS A 380 19.08 -2.58 14.24
CA HIS A 380 19.39 -1.39 13.46
C HIS A 380 20.74 -0.82 13.88
N SER A 381 21.60 -0.53 12.91
CA SER A 381 22.89 0.08 13.12
C SER A 381 23.20 1.17 12.11
N ASN A 382 23.81 2.25 12.56
CA ASN A 382 24.31 3.32 11.71
C ASN A 382 25.80 3.06 11.37
N GLN A 383 26.19 3.33 10.14
CA GLN A 383 27.58 3.27 9.71
C GLN A 383 28.39 4.41 10.33
N ARG A 384 29.57 4.11 10.82
CA ARG A 384 30.53 5.11 11.32
C ARG A 384 31.21 5.83 10.15
N GLY A 385 31.70 7.06 10.39
CA GLY A 385 32.50 7.81 9.42
C GLY A 385 31.69 8.68 8.47
N THR A 386 30.38 8.78 8.63
CA THR A 386 29.53 9.70 7.84
C THR A 386 29.84 11.18 8.15
N GLY A 387 30.44 11.49 9.31
CA GLY A 387 30.68 12.87 9.78
C GLY A 387 29.37 13.62 10.06
N VAL A 388 28.27 12.90 10.30
CA VAL A 388 26.95 13.44 10.68
C VAL A 388 26.43 12.60 11.84
N VAL A 389 25.82 13.25 12.84
CA VAL A 389 25.10 12.53 13.89
C VAL A 389 23.91 11.81 13.28
N PRO A 390 23.74 10.50 13.51
CA PRO A 390 22.60 9.77 13.01
C PRO A 390 21.29 10.37 13.50
N ILE A 391 20.29 10.48 12.63
CA ILE A 391 18.97 11.03 12.98
C ILE A 391 18.24 10.16 14.01
N ILE A 392 18.54 8.85 14.05
CA ILE A 392 18.08 7.90 15.07
C ILE A 392 19.27 7.12 15.63
N PRO A 393 19.26 6.73 16.93
CA PRO A 393 20.31 5.92 17.53
C PRO A 393 20.30 4.49 17.01
N ASN A 394 21.41 3.76 17.18
CA ASN A 394 21.41 2.31 17.01
C ASN A 394 20.41 1.69 17.99
N HIS A 395 19.69 0.64 17.53
CA HIS A 395 18.71 0.00 18.38
C HIS A 395 18.51 -1.47 18.07
N THR A 396 18.01 -2.18 19.06
CA THR A 396 17.50 -3.54 18.94
C THR A 396 16.05 -3.58 19.39
N GLU A 397 15.24 -4.36 18.69
CA GLU A 397 13.84 -4.55 19.00
C GLU A 397 13.51 -6.04 18.99
N ASN A 398 12.87 -6.52 20.04
CA ASN A 398 12.39 -7.88 20.19
C ASN A 398 10.88 -7.85 20.42
N GLN A 399 10.13 -8.58 19.60
CA GLN A 399 8.68 -8.70 19.71
C GLN A 399 8.29 -10.17 19.85
N ILE A 400 7.35 -10.46 20.74
CA ILE A 400 6.71 -11.77 20.89
C ILE A 400 5.20 -11.55 20.93
N GLY A 401 4.48 -12.29 20.10
CA GLY A 401 3.02 -12.26 20.08
C GLY A 401 2.43 -13.65 20.02
N ALA A 402 1.30 -13.86 20.68
CA ALA A 402 0.52 -15.09 20.62
C ALA A 402 -0.96 -14.74 20.44
N TYR A 403 -1.68 -15.48 19.60
CA TYR A 403 -3.07 -15.23 19.32
C TYR A 403 -3.90 -16.50 19.21
N ALA A 404 -5.20 -16.34 19.39
CA ALA A 404 -6.22 -17.34 19.10
C ALA A 404 -7.38 -16.70 18.35
N LEU A 405 -7.88 -17.42 17.36
CA LEU A 405 -9.05 -17.06 16.53
C LEU A 405 -10.04 -18.19 16.54
N GLN A 406 -11.29 -17.86 16.76
CA GLN A 406 -12.41 -18.78 16.62
C GLN A 406 -13.36 -18.24 15.55
N LYS A 407 -13.66 -19.08 14.54
CA LYS A 407 -14.58 -18.73 13.45
C LYS A 407 -15.75 -19.69 13.42
N TYR A 408 -16.90 -19.13 13.11
CA TYR A 408 -18.10 -19.86 12.74
C TYR A 408 -18.49 -19.44 11.31
N GLN A 409 -18.83 -20.39 10.47
CA GLN A 409 -19.21 -20.11 9.08
C GLN A 409 -20.26 -21.12 8.61
N ASN A 410 -21.44 -20.64 8.31
CA ASN A 410 -22.43 -21.40 7.57
C ASN A 410 -22.78 -20.68 6.24
N ASN A 411 -23.80 -21.14 5.52
CA ASN A 411 -24.17 -20.57 4.22
C ASN A 411 -24.60 -19.09 4.26
N ARG A 412 -25.10 -18.59 5.38
CA ARG A 412 -25.62 -17.22 5.51
C ARG A 412 -24.86 -16.34 6.50
N LEU A 413 -24.33 -16.94 7.53
CA LEU A 413 -23.70 -16.21 8.65
C LEU A 413 -22.26 -16.67 8.82
N GLY A 414 -21.35 -15.71 8.88
CA GLY A 414 -20.00 -15.94 9.39
C GLY A 414 -19.73 -15.02 10.57
N ALA A 415 -19.07 -15.53 11.57
CA ALA A 415 -18.62 -14.77 12.75
C ALA A 415 -17.19 -15.14 13.11
N GLU A 416 -16.44 -14.21 13.63
CA GLU A 416 -15.07 -14.42 14.07
C GLU A 416 -14.81 -13.64 15.36
N LEU A 417 -14.17 -14.31 16.30
CA LEU A 417 -13.62 -13.72 17.53
C LEU A 417 -12.13 -13.99 17.56
N GLY A 418 -11.33 -12.96 17.74
CA GLY A 418 -9.88 -13.06 17.89
C GLY A 418 -9.39 -12.35 19.12
N VAL A 419 -8.35 -12.92 19.74
CA VAL A 419 -7.62 -12.32 20.86
C VAL A 419 -6.12 -12.52 20.63
N ARG A 420 -5.33 -11.53 21.04
CA ARG A 420 -3.88 -11.56 20.91
C ARG A 420 -3.23 -10.80 22.06
N PHE A 421 -2.11 -11.31 22.53
CA PHE A 421 -1.20 -10.61 23.42
C PHE A 421 0.13 -10.39 22.71
N ASP A 422 0.68 -9.18 22.82
CA ASP A 422 1.99 -8.81 22.31
C ASP A 422 2.84 -8.19 23.41
N TRP A 423 4.14 -8.47 23.32
CA TRP A 423 5.19 -7.86 24.12
C TRP A 423 6.32 -7.40 23.21
N GLN A 424 6.84 -6.19 23.45
CA GLN A 424 7.94 -5.59 22.70
C GLN A 424 8.96 -4.97 23.65
N ASP A 425 10.24 -5.27 23.44
CA ASP A 425 11.38 -4.68 24.13
C ASP A 425 12.27 -3.93 23.13
N THR A 426 12.55 -2.67 23.40
CA THR A 426 13.33 -1.78 22.53
C THR A 426 14.45 -1.14 23.32
N LYS A 427 15.68 -1.32 22.84
CA LYS A 427 16.89 -0.71 23.42
C LYS A 427 17.57 0.15 22.35
N ALA A 428 17.76 1.43 22.65
CA ALA A 428 18.35 2.41 21.73
C ALA A 428 19.53 3.13 22.40
N ALA A 429 20.60 3.35 21.64
CA ALA A 429 21.81 4.02 22.15
C ALA A 429 22.51 4.82 21.02
N GLY A 430 22.74 6.09 21.26
CA GLY A 430 23.49 7.00 20.40
C GLY A 430 24.13 8.13 21.19
N TYR A 431 25.02 8.87 20.51
CA TYR A 431 25.67 10.06 21.06
C TYR A 431 25.62 11.18 20.04
N ASP A 432 25.33 12.39 20.49
CA ASP A 432 25.32 13.59 19.68
C ASP A 432 26.72 14.21 19.50
N TRP A 433 26.80 15.41 18.92
CA TRP A 433 28.08 16.11 18.68
C TRP A 433 28.81 16.52 19.94
N THR A 434 28.09 16.75 21.03
CA THR A 434 28.65 17.13 22.32
C THR A 434 29.07 15.90 23.11
N GLY A 435 28.77 14.73 22.65
CA GLY A 435 28.97 13.46 23.35
C GLY A 435 27.84 13.12 24.32
N ASP A 436 26.72 13.87 24.25
CA ASP A 436 25.56 13.60 25.07
C ASP A 436 24.82 12.37 24.56
N TYR A 437 24.42 11.49 25.50
CA TYR A 437 23.70 10.27 25.21
C TYR A 437 22.25 10.57 24.82
N TYR A 438 21.79 9.99 23.72
CA TYR A 438 20.38 9.94 23.36
C TYR A 438 19.96 8.49 23.07
N GLY A 439 18.86 8.08 23.65
CA GLY A 439 18.37 6.71 23.58
C GLY A 439 17.67 6.30 24.86
N GLY A 440 17.50 5.02 25.05
CA GLY A 440 16.85 4.48 26.25
C GLY A 440 16.43 3.03 26.08
N HIS A 441 15.85 2.49 27.15
CA HIS A 441 15.25 1.16 27.18
C HIS A 441 13.75 1.29 27.46
N ARG A 442 12.92 0.77 26.57
CA ARG A 442 11.47 0.83 26.67
C ARG A 442 10.86 -0.54 26.41
N THR A 443 9.91 -0.91 27.26
CA THR A 443 9.13 -2.14 27.10
C THR A 443 7.65 -1.78 26.95
N PHE A 444 6.98 -2.41 26.01
CA PHE A 444 5.57 -2.22 25.73
C PHE A 444 4.87 -3.57 25.71
N SER A 445 3.64 -3.62 26.15
CA SER A 445 2.78 -4.79 26.01
C SER A 445 1.34 -4.38 25.83
N ASN A 446 0.58 -5.18 25.10
CA ASN A 446 -0.83 -4.90 24.88
C ASN A 446 -1.61 -6.19 24.61
N PHE A 447 -2.90 -6.12 24.94
CA PHE A 447 -3.88 -7.14 24.62
C PHE A 447 -4.83 -6.61 23.55
N THR A 448 -4.87 -7.25 22.40
CA THR A 448 -5.73 -6.87 21.27
C THR A 448 -6.84 -7.88 21.06
N TYR A 449 -7.95 -7.43 20.51
CA TYR A 449 -9.08 -8.27 20.16
C TYR A 449 -9.76 -7.80 18.88
N SER A 450 -10.44 -8.70 18.21
CA SER A 450 -11.28 -8.40 17.08
C SER A 450 -12.56 -9.23 17.08
N LEU A 451 -13.65 -8.60 16.68
CA LEU A 451 -14.96 -9.20 16.46
C LEU A 451 -15.35 -8.89 15.01
N GLY A 452 -15.57 -9.91 14.21
CA GLY A 452 -16.02 -9.77 12.83
C GLY A 452 -17.26 -10.61 12.59
N ALA A 453 -18.17 -10.11 11.77
CA ALA A 453 -19.31 -10.89 11.31
C ALA A 453 -19.71 -10.47 9.90
N HIS A 454 -20.18 -11.42 9.10
CA HIS A 454 -20.87 -11.12 7.86
C HIS A 454 -22.18 -11.89 7.79
N TYR A 455 -23.18 -11.31 7.14
CA TYR A 455 -24.49 -11.89 6.95
C TYR A 455 -24.94 -11.69 5.50
N HIS A 456 -25.21 -12.80 4.81
CA HIS A 456 -25.83 -12.80 3.49
C HIS A 456 -27.35 -12.65 3.68
N ALA A 457 -27.83 -11.39 3.68
CA ALA A 457 -29.25 -11.08 3.83
C ALA A 457 -30.06 -11.64 2.65
N THR A 458 -29.47 -11.61 1.46
CA THR A 458 -29.92 -12.27 0.23
C THR A 458 -28.71 -12.78 -0.54
N ASP A 459 -28.90 -13.50 -1.63
CA ASP A 459 -27.81 -13.94 -2.53
C ASP A 459 -27.05 -12.76 -3.14
N LYS A 460 -27.63 -11.55 -3.12
CA LYS A 460 -27.04 -10.33 -3.68
C LYS A 460 -26.56 -9.34 -2.62
N LEU A 461 -27.09 -9.41 -1.39
CA LEU A 461 -26.83 -8.42 -0.34
C LEU A 461 -26.07 -9.04 0.81
N THR A 462 -24.86 -8.55 1.06
CA THR A 462 -24.00 -8.93 2.17
C THR A 462 -23.79 -7.74 3.09
N LEU A 463 -23.99 -7.94 4.38
CA LEU A 463 -23.63 -7.01 5.44
C LEU A 463 -22.41 -7.55 6.16
N THR A 464 -21.40 -6.73 6.36
CA THR A 464 -20.20 -7.10 7.10
C THR A 464 -19.93 -6.06 8.19
N THR A 465 -19.61 -6.49 9.38
CA THR A 465 -19.18 -5.61 10.46
C THR A 465 -17.91 -6.15 11.10
N ASN A 466 -17.03 -5.24 11.50
CA ASN A 466 -15.78 -5.60 12.16
C ASN A 466 -15.47 -4.53 13.22
N PHE A 467 -15.23 -4.97 14.45
CA PHE A 467 -14.84 -4.13 15.58
C PHE A 467 -13.60 -4.71 16.24
N GLY A 468 -12.66 -3.86 16.65
CA GLY A 468 -11.50 -4.35 17.39
C GLY A 468 -10.58 -3.26 17.89
N LEU A 469 -9.61 -3.70 18.67
CA LEU A 469 -8.49 -2.92 19.17
C LEU A 469 -7.22 -3.34 18.43
N ALA A 470 -6.53 -2.38 17.84
CA ALA A 470 -5.16 -2.51 17.33
C ALA A 470 -4.25 -1.57 18.11
N TRP A 471 -2.97 -1.91 18.22
CA TRP A 471 -1.99 -1.10 18.91
C TRP A 471 -0.65 -1.05 18.16
N ARG A 472 0.18 -0.07 18.51
CA ARG A 472 1.60 -0.05 18.17
C ARG A 472 2.44 0.61 19.25
N ALA A 473 3.68 0.19 19.38
CA ALA A 473 4.66 0.93 20.14
C ALA A 473 5.11 2.18 19.35
N PRO A 474 5.55 3.27 20.02
CA PRO A 474 6.27 4.34 19.36
C PRO A 474 7.55 3.80 18.70
N HIS A 475 7.81 4.20 17.47
CA HIS A 475 9.05 3.85 16.78
C HIS A 475 10.24 4.61 17.37
N VAL A 476 11.44 4.05 17.30
CA VAL A 476 12.68 4.70 17.81
C VAL A 476 12.89 6.09 17.20
N PHE A 477 12.49 6.30 15.95
CA PHE A 477 12.49 7.61 15.32
C PHE A 477 11.54 8.62 16.01
N GLU A 478 10.35 8.21 16.41
CA GLU A 478 9.39 9.04 17.13
C GLU A 478 9.84 9.37 18.54
N LEU A 479 10.56 8.43 19.19
CA LEU A 479 11.10 8.59 20.53
C LEU A 479 12.37 9.44 20.59
N TYR A 480 13.31 9.23 19.66
CA TYR A 480 14.68 9.69 19.82
C TYR A 480 15.24 10.45 18.61
N SER A 481 14.46 10.75 17.56
CA SER A 481 14.99 11.53 16.44
C SER A 481 15.52 12.89 16.88
N ASN A 482 16.66 13.28 16.34
CA ASN A 482 17.26 14.59 16.55
C ASN A 482 18.14 14.95 15.34
N GLY A 483 17.51 15.31 14.22
CA GLY A 483 18.25 15.57 12.99
C GLY A 483 17.36 16.05 11.84
N ASN A 484 18.00 16.37 10.71
CA ASN A 484 17.30 16.83 9.53
C ASN A 484 16.97 15.68 8.58
N GLU A 485 15.71 15.60 8.15
CA GLU A 485 15.26 14.74 7.05
C GLU A 485 15.62 15.39 5.71
N LEU A 486 16.28 14.62 4.86
CA LEU A 486 16.83 15.11 3.60
C LEU A 486 15.73 15.49 2.60
N GLY A 487 14.76 14.60 2.39
CA GLY A 487 13.74 14.76 1.34
C GLY A 487 12.67 15.79 1.66
N THR A 488 12.45 16.10 2.94
CA THR A 488 11.42 17.05 3.38
C THR A 488 11.97 18.42 3.76
N GLY A 489 13.28 18.56 3.92
CA GLY A 489 13.93 19.82 4.27
C GLY A 489 13.52 20.37 5.64
N ARG A 490 13.39 19.50 6.66
CA ARG A 490 12.96 19.83 8.01
C ARG A 490 13.88 19.22 9.07
N PHE A 491 13.95 19.82 10.25
CA PHE A 491 14.59 19.22 11.42
C PHE A 491 13.53 18.56 12.27
N VAL A 492 13.75 17.29 12.65
CA VAL A 492 12.78 16.49 13.40
C VAL A 492 13.33 16.17 14.78
N ARG A 493 12.49 16.36 15.81
CA ARG A 493 12.78 16.01 17.19
C ARG A 493 11.74 15.05 17.74
N GLY A 494 12.20 13.93 18.33
CA GLY A 494 11.39 12.94 19.00
C GLY A 494 10.99 13.36 20.42
N ASP A 495 10.18 12.50 21.06
CA ASP A 495 9.82 12.61 22.49
C ASP A 495 9.89 11.23 23.14
N SER A 496 10.90 11.05 24.01
CA SER A 496 11.18 9.78 24.67
C SER A 496 10.11 9.35 25.70
N THR A 497 9.18 10.24 26.05
CA THR A 497 8.11 9.98 27.04
C THR A 497 6.87 9.32 26.45
N MET A 498 6.79 9.18 25.12
CA MET A 498 5.62 8.66 24.42
C MET A 498 5.18 7.28 24.89
N CYS A 499 3.87 7.08 24.94
CA CYS A 499 3.21 5.80 25.19
C CYS A 499 2.77 5.12 23.89
N SER A 500 2.37 3.84 23.98
CA SER A 500 1.82 3.12 22.83
C SER A 500 0.50 3.75 22.34
N GLU A 501 0.32 3.77 21.01
CA GLU A 501 -0.97 4.09 20.40
C GLU A 501 -1.94 2.92 20.54
N ASN A 502 -3.19 3.23 20.85
CA ASN A 502 -4.28 2.27 20.96
C ASN A 502 -5.48 2.73 20.13
N SER A 503 -5.87 1.93 19.17
CA SER A 503 -6.89 2.26 18.17
C SER A 503 -8.09 1.33 18.29
N TYR A 504 -9.23 1.84 18.70
CA TYR A 504 -10.54 1.17 18.68
C TYR A 504 -11.23 1.53 17.38
N LYS A 505 -11.43 0.54 16.51
CA LYS A 505 -12.02 0.76 15.18
C LYS A 505 -13.27 -0.08 15.00
N TRP A 506 -14.31 0.54 14.50
CA TRP A 506 -15.54 -0.12 14.07
C TRP A 506 -15.80 0.20 12.61
N VAL A 507 -15.97 -0.82 11.79
CA VAL A 507 -16.28 -0.70 10.37
C VAL A 507 -17.56 -1.48 10.08
N VAL A 508 -18.45 -0.89 9.32
CA VAL A 508 -19.65 -1.53 8.76
C VAL A 508 -19.59 -1.39 7.26
N SER A 509 -19.79 -2.49 6.56
CA SER A 509 -19.80 -2.56 5.10
C SER A 509 -21.10 -3.19 4.62
N THR A 510 -21.74 -2.55 3.64
CA THR A 510 -22.89 -3.07 2.92
C THR A 510 -22.46 -3.29 1.48
N GLU A 511 -22.62 -4.50 0.98
CA GLU A 511 -22.23 -4.88 -0.37
C GLU A 511 -23.40 -5.52 -1.09
N TYR A 512 -23.81 -4.92 -2.22
CA TYR A 512 -24.81 -5.46 -3.13
C TYR A 512 -24.13 -5.87 -4.44
N ARG A 513 -24.35 -7.10 -4.90
CA ARG A 513 -23.78 -7.63 -6.14
C ARG A 513 -24.86 -8.22 -7.03
N SER A 514 -24.87 -7.77 -8.28
CA SER A 514 -25.68 -8.35 -9.34
C SER A 514 -24.92 -8.27 -10.69
N THR A 515 -25.50 -8.79 -11.73
CA THR A 515 -24.92 -8.69 -13.09
C THR A 515 -24.83 -7.25 -13.60
N VAL A 516 -25.77 -6.38 -13.17
CA VAL A 516 -25.87 -4.98 -13.63
C VAL A 516 -25.20 -4.01 -12.65
N LEU A 517 -25.31 -4.27 -11.34
CA LEU A 517 -24.91 -3.33 -10.29
C LEU A 517 -24.10 -4.04 -9.21
N ASP A 518 -22.87 -3.58 -8.99
CA ASP A 518 -22.11 -3.84 -7.77
C ASP A 518 -21.98 -2.53 -7.02
N ALA A 519 -22.43 -2.51 -5.77
CA ALA A 519 -22.33 -1.32 -4.92
C ALA A 519 -21.81 -1.72 -3.54
N ARG A 520 -20.86 -0.96 -3.04
CA ARG A 520 -20.32 -1.13 -1.70
C ARG A 520 -20.25 0.21 -1.00
N LEU A 521 -20.71 0.23 0.25
CA LEU A 521 -20.65 1.35 1.15
C LEU A 521 -19.97 0.90 2.44
N ASP A 522 -18.82 1.48 2.78
CA ASP A 522 -18.14 1.26 4.05
C ASP A 522 -18.28 2.53 4.90
N ALA A 523 -18.71 2.40 6.15
CA ALA A 523 -18.70 3.45 7.15
C ALA A 523 -17.84 3.02 8.32
N TYR A 524 -17.05 3.94 8.88
CA TYR A 524 -16.18 3.60 10.00
C TYR A 524 -16.05 4.71 11.02
N LEU A 525 -15.85 4.27 12.28
CA LEU A 525 -15.52 5.09 13.43
C LEU A 525 -14.24 4.55 14.05
N GLN A 526 -13.33 5.43 14.42
CA GLN A 526 -12.04 5.04 14.99
C GLN A 526 -11.60 6.03 16.05
N TRP A 527 -11.40 5.55 17.27
CA TRP A 527 -10.87 6.31 18.40
C TRP A 527 -9.44 5.85 18.63
N VAL A 528 -8.50 6.79 18.59
CA VAL A 528 -7.08 6.48 18.83
C VAL A 528 -6.60 7.26 20.04
N LYS A 529 -6.19 6.54 21.07
CA LYS A 529 -5.50 7.12 22.22
C LYS A 529 -4.02 7.24 21.93
N HIS A 530 -3.43 8.34 22.36
CA HIS A 530 -2.01 8.64 22.22
C HIS A 530 -1.54 8.63 20.76
N TYR A 531 -2.35 9.16 19.82
CA TYR A 531 -2.00 9.28 18.40
C TYR A 531 -0.72 10.10 18.25
N ILE A 532 0.32 9.52 17.64
CA ILE A 532 1.62 10.15 17.46
C ILE A 532 1.64 10.89 16.12
N TYR A 533 2.00 12.15 16.11
CA TYR A 533 2.18 12.93 14.89
C TYR A 533 3.24 14.01 15.09
N ASP A 534 3.79 14.48 13.99
CA ASP A 534 4.74 15.57 13.94
C ASP A 534 4.06 16.86 13.49
N ARG A 535 4.40 17.98 14.11
CA ARG A 535 3.93 19.29 13.67
C ARG A 535 5.06 20.31 13.68
N PRO A 536 4.98 21.36 12.81
CA PRO A 536 5.92 22.46 12.86
C PRO A 536 5.74 23.27 14.15
N MET A 537 6.87 23.61 14.77
CA MET A 537 6.94 24.58 15.87
C MET A 537 7.11 25.96 15.24
N LYS A 538 6.00 26.74 15.15
CA LYS A 538 5.98 28.02 14.44
C LYS A 538 7.03 28.99 14.98
N GLY A 539 7.87 29.50 14.07
CA GLY A 539 8.94 30.44 14.40
C GLY A 539 10.18 29.79 15.01
N GLU A 540 10.18 28.48 15.19
CA GLU A 540 11.36 27.75 15.67
C GLU A 540 12.12 27.11 14.51
N TYR A 541 13.42 27.39 14.47
CA TYR A 541 14.34 26.89 13.46
C TYR A 541 15.55 26.28 14.15
N VAL A 542 16.15 25.26 13.53
CA VAL A 542 17.40 24.66 13.97
C VAL A 542 18.45 24.86 12.90
N THR A 543 19.54 25.53 13.28
CA THR A 543 20.70 25.75 12.39
C THR A 543 21.74 24.66 12.64
N VAL A 544 22.09 23.95 11.61
CA VAL A 544 23.17 22.95 11.56
C VAL A 544 24.16 23.33 10.43
N ILE A 545 25.28 22.63 10.33
CA ILE A 545 26.31 22.91 9.31
C ILE A 545 25.74 22.94 7.88
N SER A 546 24.69 22.15 7.61
CA SER A 546 24.05 22.05 6.28
C SER A 546 23.01 23.14 5.97
N GLY A 547 22.63 23.96 6.93
CA GLY A 547 21.64 25.02 6.77
C GLY A 547 20.71 25.18 7.96
N THR A 548 19.70 26.03 7.79
CA THR A 548 18.64 26.30 8.77
C THR A 548 17.35 25.61 8.32
N TYR A 549 16.72 24.89 9.22
CA TYR A 549 15.53 24.07 8.96
C TYR A 549 14.40 24.40 9.92
N PRO A 550 13.12 24.36 9.50
CA PRO A 550 12.01 24.47 10.41
C PRO A 550 11.97 23.27 11.35
N LEU A 551 11.75 23.53 12.64
CA LEU A 551 11.64 22.48 13.65
C LEU A 551 10.27 21.81 13.58
N PHE A 552 10.26 20.48 13.51
CA PHE A 552 9.09 19.63 13.69
C PHE A 552 9.27 18.78 14.96
N GLN A 553 8.30 18.87 15.87
CA GLN A 553 8.31 18.13 17.11
C GLN A 553 7.27 17.01 17.04
N TYR A 554 7.69 15.77 17.38
CA TYR A 554 6.76 14.67 17.63
C TYR A 554 5.98 14.91 18.91
N MET A 555 4.71 14.56 18.90
CA MET A 555 3.81 14.69 20.04
C MET A 555 2.67 13.68 19.99
N GLN A 556 1.96 13.54 21.10
CA GLN A 556 0.80 12.66 21.21
C GLN A 556 -0.48 13.44 21.54
N THR A 557 -1.59 12.97 20.99
CA THR A 557 -2.93 13.47 21.30
C THR A 557 -3.96 12.35 21.11
N ASP A 558 -5.10 12.45 21.76
CA ASP A 558 -6.22 11.55 21.48
C ASP A 558 -7.02 12.07 20.29
N VAL A 559 -7.37 11.18 19.35
CA VAL A 559 -8.07 11.56 18.13
C VAL A 559 -9.31 10.70 17.86
N PHE A 560 -10.27 11.32 17.17
CA PHE A 560 -11.43 10.66 16.64
C PHE A 560 -11.46 10.79 15.12
N ILE A 561 -11.43 9.64 14.43
CA ILE A 561 -11.48 9.55 12.97
C ILE A 561 -12.80 8.89 12.59
N ARG A 562 -13.46 9.42 11.57
CA ARG A 562 -14.67 8.82 10.99
C ARG A 562 -14.66 9.05 9.49
N GLY A 563 -15.28 8.15 8.75
CA GLY A 563 -15.35 8.33 7.31
C GLY A 563 -16.33 7.40 6.65
N ILE A 564 -16.51 7.67 5.36
CA ILE A 564 -17.40 6.92 4.46
C ILE A 564 -16.64 6.70 3.16
N ASP A 565 -16.62 5.44 2.71
CA ASP A 565 -16.09 5.04 1.42
C ASP A 565 -17.22 4.48 0.56
N PHE A 566 -17.17 4.76 -0.72
CA PHE A 566 -18.15 4.31 -1.69
C PHE A 566 -17.47 3.74 -2.93
N ASP A 567 -17.92 2.58 -3.38
CA ASP A 567 -17.47 1.91 -4.62
C ASP A 567 -18.73 1.43 -5.36
N LEU A 568 -18.94 1.90 -6.57
CA LEU A 568 -20.09 1.56 -7.39
C LEU A 568 -19.63 1.17 -8.80
N ARG A 569 -20.06 0.00 -9.28
CA ARG A 569 -19.94 -0.42 -10.68
C ARG A 569 -21.29 -0.68 -11.27
N LEU A 570 -21.61 0.04 -12.33
CA LEU A 570 -22.85 -0.08 -13.07
C LEU A 570 -22.55 -0.60 -14.48
N ARG A 571 -23.18 -1.70 -14.88
CA ARG A 571 -23.04 -2.34 -16.18
C ARG A 571 -24.41 -2.37 -16.88
N PRO A 572 -24.85 -1.23 -17.45
CA PRO A 572 -26.14 -1.16 -18.13
C PRO A 572 -26.19 -2.04 -19.39
N LEU A 573 -25.03 -2.28 -19.99
CA LEU A 573 -24.79 -3.17 -21.13
C LEU A 573 -23.54 -4.00 -20.84
N SER A 574 -23.43 -5.21 -21.39
CA SER A 574 -22.27 -6.08 -21.22
C SER A 574 -20.95 -5.43 -21.67
N ALA A 575 -21.04 -4.52 -22.64
CA ALA A 575 -19.89 -3.78 -23.19
C ALA A 575 -19.56 -2.49 -22.44
N ILE A 576 -20.38 -2.01 -21.51
CA ILE A 576 -20.20 -0.71 -20.84
C ILE A 576 -20.19 -0.90 -19.33
N GLU A 577 -19.10 -0.45 -18.69
CA GLU A 577 -19.00 -0.36 -17.22
C GLU A 577 -18.74 1.10 -16.83
N TYR A 578 -19.55 1.62 -15.92
CA TYR A 578 -19.30 2.88 -15.23
C TYR A 578 -18.92 2.59 -13.79
N HIS A 579 -17.74 3.06 -13.37
CA HIS A 579 -17.20 2.82 -12.04
C HIS A 579 -16.96 4.13 -11.30
N ILE A 580 -17.41 4.21 -10.04
CA ILE A 580 -17.21 5.34 -9.13
C ILE A 580 -16.52 4.84 -7.88
N VAL A 581 -15.44 5.54 -7.48
CA VAL A 581 -14.77 5.34 -6.19
C VAL A 581 -14.68 6.68 -5.48
N SER A 582 -15.18 6.75 -4.25
CA SER A 582 -15.19 7.99 -3.46
C SER A 582 -14.83 7.72 -2.01
N SER A 583 -14.23 8.71 -1.35
CA SER A 583 -13.89 8.67 0.08
C SER A 583 -14.01 10.03 0.72
N MET A 584 -14.52 10.06 1.95
CA MET A 584 -14.61 11.25 2.78
C MET A 584 -14.21 10.94 4.21
N ILE A 585 -13.25 11.71 4.76
CA ILE A 585 -12.64 11.47 6.07
C ILE A 585 -12.74 12.75 6.92
N TRP A 586 -13.05 12.57 8.19
CA TRP A 586 -12.93 13.59 9.24
C TRP A 586 -12.01 13.03 10.34
N ALA A 587 -11.02 13.81 10.74
CA ALA A 587 -10.09 13.43 11.79
C ALA A 587 -9.79 14.64 12.68
N ASN A 588 -10.16 14.54 13.95
CA ASN A 588 -10.06 15.62 14.90
C ASN A 588 -9.39 15.13 16.19
N GLU A 589 -8.60 16.00 16.80
CA GLU A 589 -8.21 15.85 18.20
C GLU A 589 -9.46 15.87 19.08
N THR A 590 -9.56 14.97 20.05
CA THR A 590 -10.78 14.86 20.89
C THR A 590 -10.91 16.02 21.88
N ARG A 591 -9.78 16.55 22.37
CA ARG A 591 -9.74 17.60 23.38
C ARG A 591 -9.87 19.00 22.78
N THR A 592 -9.11 19.30 21.73
CA THR A 592 -9.03 20.65 21.13
C THR A 592 -9.98 20.82 19.96
N HIS A 593 -10.53 19.71 19.42
CA HIS A 593 -11.32 19.64 18.19
C HIS A 593 -10.58 20.12 16.94
N ASN A 594 -9.26 20.36 17.01
CA ASN A 594 -8.43 20.71 15.87
C ASN A 594 -8.37 19.54 14.87
N TYR A 595 -8.34 19.88 13.60
CA TYR A 595 -8.12 18.89 12.54
C TYR A 595 -6.68 18.41 12.51
N LEU A 596 -6.49 17.12 12.27
CA LEU A 596 -5.16 16.53 12.06
C LEU A 596 -4.55 17.00 10.73
N PRO A 597 -3.21 17.15 10.67
CA PRO A 597 -2.53 17.45 9.42
C PRO A 597 -2.54 16.25 8.46
N TYR A 598 -2.36 16.52 7.15
CA TYR A 598 -2.19 15.53 6.07
C TYR A 598 -3.35 14.53 5.91
N ILE A 599 -4.53 14.83 6.43
CA ILE A 599 -5.74 14.02 6.18
C ILE A 599 -6.20 14.28 4.73
N PRO A 600 -6.40 13.23 3.93
CA PRO A 600 -6.82 13.38 2.54
C PRO A 600 -8.11 14.19 2.38
N SER A 601 -8.15 15.04 1.36
CA SER A 601 -9.35 15.76 0.96
C SER A 601 -10.42 14.81 0.44
N PHE A 602 -11.68 15.25 0.43
CA PHE A 602 -12.74 14.54 -0.31
C PHE A 602 -12.30 14.33 -1.75
N ARG A 603 -12.44 13.09 -2.23
CA ARG A 603 -12.10 12.73 -3.60
C ARG A 603 -13.14 11.79 -4.19
N ILE A 604 -13.32 11.92 -5.49
CA ILE A 604 -14.17 11.05 -6.29
C ILE A 604 -13.45 10.75 -7.61
N ASN A 605 -13.33 9.46 -7.93
CA ASN A 605 -12.79 8.97 -9.19
C ASN A 605 -13.95 8.37 -9.97
N HIS A 606 -14.07 8.74 -11.23
CA HIS A 606 -15.02 8.17 -12.19
C HIS A 606 -14.26 7.48 -13.30
N SER A 607 -14.73 6.35 -13.76
CA SER A 607 -14.28 5.78 -15.03
C SER A 607 -15.45 5.22 -15.82
N LEU A 608 -15.36 5.36 -17.13
CA LEU A 608 -16.28 4.79 -18.10
C LEU A 608 -15.48 3.90 -19.03
N THR A 609 -15.72 2.60 -18.95
CA THR A 609 -15.05 1.58 -19.76
C THR A 609 -16.00 1.06 -20.82
N TYR A 610 -15.54 1.02 -22.07
CA TYR A 610 -16.21 0.37 -23.18
C TYR A 610 -15.37 -0.81 -23.65
N THR A 611 -15.96 -2.00 -23.65
CA THR A 611 -15.31 -3.27 -24.04
C THR A 611 -16.13 -3.89 -25.20
N PRO A 612 -15.84 -3.53 -26.46
CA PRO A 612 -16.55 -4.11 -27.61
C PRO A 612 -16.23 -5.60 -27.75
N HIS A 613 -17.23 -6.36 -28.16
CA HIS A 613 -17.06 -7.77 -28.53
C HIS A 613 -16.53 -7.84 -29.96
N LEU A 614 -15.26 -8.23 -30.13
CA LEU A 614 -14.67 -8.49 -31.43
C LEU A 614 -14.43 -9.98 -31.60
N SER A 615 -14.82 -10.51 -32.76
CA SER A 615 -14.49 -11.87 -33.20
C SER A 615 -13.17 -11.85 -33.99
N GLY A 616 -12.26 -12.79 -33.72
CA GLY A 616 -11.01 -12.92 -34.46
C GLY A 616 -9.76 -13.04 -33.60
N LYS A 617 -8.59 -12.78 -34.18
CA LYS A 617 -7.30 -12.86 -33.46
C LYS A 617 -7.11 -11.75 -32.45
N ALA A 618 -7.65 -10.56 -32.69
CA ALA A 618 -7.71 -9.48 -31.69
C ALA A 618 -8.93 -9.72 -30.79
N PHE A 619 -8.69 -9.81 -29.48
CA PHE A 619 -9.73 -10.04 -28.49
C PHE A 619 -9.57 -9.11 -27.30
N ALA A 620 -10.64 -9.00 -26.47
CA ALA A 620 -10.68 -8.15 -25.31
C ALA A 620 -10.18 -6.70 -25.51
N PRO A 621 -10.56 -5.99 -26.61
CA PRO A 621 -10.28 -4.58 -26.72
C PRO A 621 -11.10 -3.80 -25.70
N TRP A 622 -10.53 -2.72 -25.20
CA TRP A 622 -11.22 -1.84 -24.25
C TRP A 622 -10.68 -0.42 -24.35
N ILE A 623 -11.52 0.53 -24.00
CA ILE A 623 -11.16 1.93 -23.80
C ILE A 623 -11.81 2.43 -22.51
N GLU A 624 -11.06 3.18 -21.72
CA GLU A 624 -11.51 3.72 -20.44
C GLU A 624 -11.19 5.20 -20.35
N VAL A 625 -12.20 6.01 -20.11
CA VAL A 625 -12.07 7.44 -19.78
C VAL A 625 -12.14 7.58 -18.27
N LYS A 626 -11.18 8.28 -17.70
CA LYS A 626 -11.06 8.50 -16.25
C LYS A 626 -11.19 9.98 -15.91
N HIS A 627 -11.86 10.28 -14.81
CA HIS A 627 -11.91 11.60 -14.21
C HIS A 627 -11.69 11.47 -12.71
N ARG A 628 -10.77 12.30 -12.18
CA ARG A 628 -10.53 12.44 -10.74
C ARG A 628 -10.83 13.87 -10.34
N PHE A 629 -11.72 14.03 -9.38
CA PHE A 629 -11.94 15.30 -8.69
C PHE A 629 -11.45 15.20 -7.26
N VAL A 630 -10.68 16.21 -6.82
CA VAL A 630 -10.21 16.37 -5.44
C VAL A 630 -10.62 17.76 -4.95
N ALA A 631 -11.37 17.79 -3.85
CA ALA A 631 -11.84 19.04 -3.26
C ALA A 631 -10.69 19.73 -2.50
N ARG A 632 -10.78 21.06 -2.37
CA ARG A 632 -9.92 21.80 -1.44
C ARG A 632 -10.12 21.27 -0.03
N GLN A 633 -9.02 21.01 0.70
CA GLN A 633 -9.11 20.63 2.10
C GLN A 633 -9.50 21.81 2.97
N THR A 634 -10.74 21.80 3.44
CA THR A 634 -11.28 22.84 4.36
C THR A 634 -11.16 22.44 5.82
N ARG A 635 -10.89 21.15 6.08
CA ARG A 635 -10.73 20.55 7.41
C ARG A 635 -9.24 20.39 7.72
N PHE A 636 -8.55 21.51 7.97
CA PHE A 636 -7.15 21.50 8.37
C PHE A 636 -6.89 22.59 9.42
N ASN A 637 -5.84 22.40 10.21
CA ASN A 637 -5.40 23.40 11.19
C ASN A 637 -4.16 24.12 10.64
N ALA A 638 -4.28 25.42 10.36
CA ALA A 638 -3.18 26.25 9.88
C ALA A 638 -2.00 26.36 10.87
N ALA A 639 -2.21 26.03 12.16
CA ALA A 639 -1.14 25.97 13.14
C ALA A 639 -0.28 24.70 13.02
N SER A 640 -0.80 23.67 12.37
CA SER A 640 -0.12 22.39 12.12
C SER A 640 0.45 22.29 10.70
N ASP A 641 0.65 23.43 10.02
CA ASP A 641 1.14 23.49 8.65
C ASP A 641 2.14 24.65 8.48
N LEU A 642 3.09 24.54 7.55
CA LEU A 642 4.03 25.61 7.20
C LEU A 642 3.31 26.78 6.51
N ILE A 643 2.22 26.52 5.79
CA ILE A 643 1.40 27.55 5.12
C ILE A 643 -0.01 27.57 5.70
N ALA A 644 -0.61 28.77 5.72
CA ALA A 644 -1.90 29.02 6.34
C ALA A 644 -3.12 28.64 5.46
N TYR A 645 -2.90 28.05 4.29
CA TYR A 645 -3.97 27.69 3.36
C TYR A 645 -3.73 26.34 2.70
N ALA A 646 -4.81 25.62 2.41
CA ALA A 646 -4.77 24.38 1.64
C ALA A 646 -4.80 24.66 0.13
N PRO A 647 -4.20 23.80 -0.71
CA PRO A 647 -4.28 23.88 -2.16
C PRO A 647 -5.72 23.95 -2.68
N ALA A 648 -5.92 24.58 -3.84
CA ALA A 648 -7.20 24.63 -4.53
C ALA A 648 -7.70 23.24 -4.94
N SER A 649 -9.02 23.11 -5.13
CA SER A 649 -9.60 21.92 -5.75
C SER A 649 -9.12 21.76 -7.21
N TYR A 650 -9.09 20.54 -7.68
CA TYR A 650 -8.68 20.25 -9.05
C TYR A 650 -9.41 19.04 -9.64
N SER A 651 -9.43 18.99 -10.98
CA SER A 651 -9.91 17.86 -11.78
C SER A 651 -8.81 17.40 -12.72
N LEU A 652 -8.60 16.08 -12.76
CA LEU A 652 -7.68 15.44 -13.70
C LEU A 652 -8.46 14.47 -14.60
N PHE A 653 -8.13 14.46 -15.87
CA PHE A 653 -8.68 13.52 -16.83
C PHE A 653 -7.60 12.57 -17.31
N GLY A 654 -7.97 11.31 -17.52
CA GLY A 654 -7.11 10.26 -18.04
C GLY A 654 -7.83 9.44 -19.12
N LEU A 655 -7.03 8.75 -19.92
CA LEU A 655 -7.49 7.83 -20.94
C LEU A 655 -6.65 6.56 -20.86
N GLU A 656 -7.29 5.40 -20.89
CA GLU A 656 -6.62 4.12 -21.05
C GLU A 656 -7.28 3.35 -22.22
N ALA A 657 -6.48 2.62 -22.98
CA ALA A 657 -6.98 1.72 -24.01
C ALA A 657 -6.03 0.53 -24.16
N GLY A 658 -6.56 -0.60 -24.55
CA GLY A 658 -5.74 -1.78 -24.76
C GLY A 658 -6.47 -2.87 -25.54
N THR A 659 -5.69 -3.85 -25.97
CA THR A 659 -6.20 -5.04 -26.64
C THR A 659 -5.19 -6.17 -26.50
N GLU A 660 -5.64 -7.38 -26.70
CA GLU A 660 -4.82 -8.59 -26.72
C GLU A 660 -4.98 -9.30 -28.07
N TRP A 661 -3.90 -9.86 -28.59
CA TRP A 661 -3.88 -10.68 -29.81
C TRP A 661 -3.42 -12.08 -29.48
N ARG A 662 -4.22 -13.07 -29.83
CA ARG A 662 -3.83 -14.47 -29.76
C ARG A 662 -2.96 -14.81 -30.97
N ILE A 663 -1.66 -15.09 -30.73
CA ILE A 663 -0.73 -15.52 -31.76
C ILE A 663 -0.97 -17.01 -32.04
N ASP A 664 -1.02 -17.82 -30.99
CA ASP A 664 -1.36 -19.24 -31.01
C ASP A 664 -2.04 -19.66 -29.68
N THR A 665 -2.12 -20.95 -29.39
CA THR A 665 -2.80 -21.49 -28.19
C THR A 665 -2.11 -21.12 -26.87
N HIS A 666 -0.84 -20.78 -26.90
CA HIS A 666 -0.02 -20.48 -25.71
C HIS A 666 0.44 -19.02 -25.69
N ASN A 667 0.57 -18.40 -26.85
CA ASN A 667 1.16 -17.07 -26.97
C ASN A 667 0.11 -15.99 -27.18
N THR A 668 0.14 -14.97 -26.33
CA THR A 668 -0.71 -13.77 -26.41
C THR A 668 0.16 -12.53 -26.35
N LEU A 669 -0.02 -11.63 -27.30
CA LEU A 669 0.55 -10.29 -27.31
C LEU A 669 -0.50 -9.30 -26.77
N SER A 670 -0.10 -8.38 -25.91
CA SER A 670 -0.95 -7.31 -25.38
C SER A 670 -0.34 -5.93 -25.66
N LEU A 671 -1.21 -4.96 -25.91
CA LEU A 671 -0.83 -3.57 -26.09
C LEU A 671 -1.74 -2.70 -25.23
N PHE A 672 -1.14 -1.84 -24.39
CA PHE A 672 -1.86 -0.87 -23.56
C PHE A 672 -1.28 0.51 -23.76
N VAL A 673 -2.15 1.50 -23.86
CA VAL A 673 -1.81 2.91 -23.81
C VAL A 673 -2.55 3.53 -22.63
N SER A 674 -1.86 4.29 -21.81
CA SER A 674 -2.48 5.08 -20.74
C SER A 674 -1.97 6.51 -20.77
N ALA A 675 -2.85 7.47 -20.55
CA ALA A 675 -2.53 8.88 -20.43
C ALA A 675 -3.17 9.43 -19.15
N ASP A 676 -2.35 9.88 -18.22
CA ASP A 676 -2.78 10.55 -16.99
C ASP A 676 -2.60 12.06 -17.14
N ASN A 677 -3.51 12.86 -16.52
CA ASN A 677 -3.51 14.32 -16.61
C ASN A 677 -3.41 14.83 -18.07
N ILE A 678 -4.29 14.33 -18.95
CA ILE A 678 -4.21 14.57 -20.41
C ILE A 678 -4.22 16.05 -20.78
N PHE A 679 -4.89 16.90 -19.99
CA PHE A 679 -4.95 18.35 -20.20
C PHE A 679 -3.77 19.09 -19.58
N ASN A 680 -2.79 18.37 -19.02
CA ASN A 680 -1.60 18.93 -18.38
C ASN A 680 -1.93 20.00 -17.33
N LYS A 681 -2.95 19.72 -16.50
CA LYS A 681 -3.38 20.62 -15.44
C LYS A 681 -2.30 20.75 -14.38
N GLU A 682 -1.96 21.96 -14.01
CA GLU A 682 -1.09 22.24 -12.86
C GLU A 682 -1.91 22.18 -11.58
N TYR A 683 -1.44 21.42 -10.58
CA TYR A 683 -2.14 21.21 -9.31
C TYR A 683 -1.17 20.87 -8.18
N LYS A 684 -1.65 20.96 -6.94
CA LYS A 684 -0.96 20.50 -5.73
C LYS A 684 -1.89 19.61 -4.92
N GLU A 685 -1.43 18.40 -4.60
CA GLU A 685 -2.15 17.52 -3.67
C GLU A 685 -1.86 17.96 -2.22
N TYR A 686 -2.91 18.02 -1.38
CA TYR A 686 -2.76 18.42 0.03
C TYR A 686 -1.86 17.46 0.81
N THR A 687 -1.87 16.17 0.48
CA THR A 687 -1.04 15.15 1.11
C THR A 687 0.39 15.06 0.54
N ASN A 688 0.75 15.85 -0.48
CA ASN A 688 2.12 15.94 -0.96
C ASN A 688 2.96 16.84 -0.05
N ARG A 689 3.96 16.30 0.61
CA ARG A 689 4.85 17.05 1.51
C ARG A 689 5.79 18.02 0.79
N ALA A 690 6.00 17.83 -0.51
CA ALA A 690 6.75 18.78 -1.35
C ALA A 690 5.89 19.94 -1.90
N ARG A 691 4.57 20.00 -1.61
CA ARG A 691 3.65 21.03 -2.12
C ARG A 691 4.06 22.47 -1.79
N TYR A 692 4.90 22.65 -0.78
CA TYR A 692 5.44 23.95 -0.41
C TYR A 692 6.39 24.50 -1.49
N TYR A 693 7.03 23.62 -2.25
CA TYR A 693 8.14 23.92 -3.15
C TYR A 693 7.88 23.58 -4.61
N ALA A 694 6.91 22.69 -4.87
CA ALA A 694 6.64 22.21 -6.22
C ALA A 694 5.17 21.80 -6.40
N HIS A 695 4.73 21.81 -7.67
CA HIS A 695 3.48 21.19 -8.09
C HIS A 695 3.69 19.69 -8.31
N ASP A 696 2.58 18.97 -8.31
CA ASP A 696 2.54 17.54 -8.63
C ASP A 696 2.82 17.29 -10.12
N LEU A 697 2.96 16.01 -10.49
CA LEU A 697 3.34 15.59 -11.83
C LEU A 697 2.35 16.07 -12.89
N GLY A 698 2.85 16.56 -14.00
CA GLY A 698 2.11 16.92 -15.19
C GLY A 698 1.64 15.68 -15.96
N ARG A 699 1.32 15.88 -17.23
CA ARG A 699 0.86 14.81 -18.14
C ARG A 699 1.91 13.69 -18.26
N ASP A 700 1.42 12.44 -18.21
CA ASP A 700 2.22 11.26 -18.51
C ASP A 700 1.47 10.33 -19.47
N ILE A 701 2.08 9.99 -20.59
CA ILE A 701 1.56 9.04 -21.58
C ILE A 701 2.46 7.82 -21.54
N ARG A 702 1.89 6.65 -21.27
CA ARG A 702 2.61 5.38 -21.19
C ARG A 702 2.12 4.42 -22.27
N LEU A 703 3.06 3.77 -22.92
CA LEU A 703 2.85 2.65 -23.84
C LEU A 703 3.42 1.38 -23.21
N THR A 704 2.61 0.35 -23.11
CA THR A 704 3.03 -0.96 -22.58
C THR A 704 2.77 -2.04 -23.63
N ILE A 705 3.78 -2.84 -23.89
CA ILE A 705 3.71 -4.04 -24.73
C ILE A 705 3.95 -5.25 -23.81
N GLY A 706 3.11 -6.26 -23.90
CA GLY A 706 3.21 -7.50 -23.13
C GLY A 706 3.19 -8.72 -24.03
N TRP A 707 3.95 -9.74 -23.63
CA TRP A 707 3.91 -11.06 -24.25
C TRP A 707 3.72 -12.10 -23.14
N LYS A 708 2.69 -12.94 -23.27
CA LYS A 708 2.41 -14.10 -22.44
C LYS A 708 2.66 -15.37 -23.25
N PHE A 709 3.37 -16.33 -22.66
CA PHE A 709 3.75 -17.60 -23.29
C PHE A 709 3.57 -18.78 -22.36
#